data_fc380dde2a37466ec6d829fdb0bea5d1
#
_entry.id   fc380dde2a37466ec6d829fdb0bea5d1
#
_cell.length_a   1.000
_cell.length_b   1.000
_cell.length_c   1.000
_cell.angle_alpha   90.00
_cell.angle_beta   90.00
_cell.angle_gamma   90.00
#
_symmetry.space_group_name_H-M   'P 1'
#
loop_
_entity.id
_entity.type
_entity.pdbx_description
1 polymer ?
#
loop_
_entity_poly.entity_id
_entity_poly.type
_entity_poly.pdbx_seq_one_letter_code
_entity_poly.pdbx_strand_id
1 'polypeptide(L)'
;MATLNTDIRYIKGVGEARAKSLAKLGITDLRSLLSYFPRAYDDRRAYKKIAGLIPGENACVCAVIAGEPRLSRIRKGLDLIKLRAVDETGALELTYFNQSYLKNTFHTGDAYVFFGRAEGTPSRPQMTNPLFEREGAHQITGRIMPIYPLTAGVSQSMLYKAVEQGLAACVDELPDILPENVRLAYQLCHTRFAYENIHFPTDDEALSAARRRLAFEELFLLALGLKLLRERRTFVAGKQCKKVDLSPFFTSLSFSLTGAQRRAIGDIARDLTGQRPMNRLVQGDVGSGKTMVAAAAIYMAAKNGLQCALMAPTEILAEQHYRSLAPLLEPLGIPCALLTASTKAKERRALNERLQSGELSLVIGTHALLSPDVQYQNLGLVVTDEQHRFGVDQRAALSAKGDDPHLLVMSATPIPRTLALMIYGDLDVSILNELPPGRQKIDTFAVPSSYHARIYAFLRKLVAEGRQAYIVCPMVSENDELPDERKAVTAYAEMLQKEVFPDLRIAPIHGKMKPKEKDAVMRAFAAHEIDVLVSTTVIEVGVDVPNAALMLIENAECFGLSQLHQLRGRVGRGRHKSYCVLVSDNKGEENKQRLKVMSSTSDGFAIAEEDLKLRGPGDFFGSRQHGLPSLRVADLSCDLSLLHETQSAAGQLLAADPALKNHPLLKARVELLFELNADAMN
;
A
#
# COMPACT_ATOMS: atom_id res chain seq x y z
N MET A 1 17.05 35.54 20.85
CA MET A 1 15.73 34.91 20.70
C MET A 1 15.97 33.48 20.21
N ALA A 2 15.15 32.54 20.63
CA ALA A 2 15.24 31.19 20.09
C ALA A 2 14.76 31.18 18.64
N THR A 3 15.44 30.44 17.77
CA THR A 3 15.09 30.27 16.35
C THR A 3 14.69 28.82 16.07
N LEU A 4 14.08 28.55 14.93
CA LEU A 4 13.72 27.18 14.54
C LEU A 4 14.90 26.19 14.53
N ASN A 5 16.13 26.69 14.37
CA ASN A 5 17.35 25.86 14.39
C ASN A 5 18.00 25.80 15.79
N THR A 6 17.35 26.36 16.83
CA THR A 6 17.86 26.27 18.21
C THR A 6 17.79 24.82 18.68
N ASP A 7 18.92 24.31 19.21
CA ASP A 7 19.03 22.95 19.74
C ASP A 7 18.04 22.72 20.89
N ILE A 8 17.42 21.54 20.91
CA ILE A 8 16.39 21.14 21.85
C ILE A 8 16.86 21.23 23.33
N ARG A 9 18.15 21.18 23.60
CA ARG A 9 18.74 21.31 24.95
C ARG A 9 18.46 22.64 25.62
N TYR A 10 18.19 23.67 24.82
CA TYR A 10 17.91 25.03 25.36
C TYR A 10 16.45 25.23 25.76
N ILE A 11 15.58 24.24 25.58
CA ILE A 11 14.21 24.25 26.10
C ILE A 11 14.25 23.95 27.61
N LYS A 12 13.50 24.75 28.38
CA LYS A 12 13.39 24.57 29.84
C LYS A 12 12.87 23.16 30.16
N GLY A 13 13.66 22.41 30.93
CA GLY A 13 13.32 21.06 31.32
C GLY A 13 13.85 19.94 30.38
N VAL A 14 14.57 20.29 29.30
CA VAL A 14 15.24 19.35 28.44
C VAL A 14 16.74 19.44 28.66
N GLY A 15 17.28 18.62 29.55
CA GLY A 15 18.72 18.48 29.76
C GLY A 15 19.33 17.43 28.79
N GLU A 16 20.66 17.25 28.82
CA GLU A 16 21.38 16.34 27.88
C GLU A 16 20.82 14.92 27.79
N ALA A 17 20.45 14.31 28.93
CA ALA A 17 19.91 12.95 28.94
C ALA A 17 18.57 12.86 28.19
N ARG A 18 17.70 13.88 28.38
CA ARG A 18 16.41 13.95 27.69
C ARG A 18 16.57 14.28 26.22
N ALA A 19 17.51 15.16 25.86
CA ALA A 19 17.85 15.48 24.47
C ALA A 19 18.33 14.24 23.71
N LYS A 20 19.18 13.39 24.33
CA LYS A 20 19.58 12.10 23.77
C LYS A 20 18.41 11.15 23.54
N SER A 21 17.41 11.19 24.43
CA SER A 21 16.19 10.37 24.25
C SER A 21 15.30 10.94 23.15
N LEU A 22 15.17 12.26 23.04
CA LEU A 22 14.44 12.94 21.97
C LEU A 22 15.10 12.73 20.58
N ALA A 23 16.43 12.71 20.53
CA ALA A 23 17.16 12.44 19.30
C ALA A 23 16.85 11.07 18.69
N LYS A 24 16.47 10.07 19.50
CA LYS A 24 15.97 8.76 19.01
C LYS A 24 14.64 8.86 18.26
N LEU A 25 13.88 9.92 18.50
CA LEU A 25 12.65 10.25 17.79
C LEU A 25 12.88 11.22 16.62
N GLY A 26 14.14 11.54 16.30
CA GLY A 26 14.50 12.52 15.28
C GLY A 26 14.32 13.99 15.72
N ILE A 27 14.14 14.24 17.02
CA ILE A 27 13.94 15.59 17.57
C ILE A 27 15.29 16.11 18.10
N THR A 28 15.90 17.06 17.36
CA THR A 28 17.20 17.64 17.67
C THR A 28 17.15 19.14 17.90
N ASP A 29 16.18 19.82 17.30
CA ASP A 29 15.99 21.27 17.32
C ASP A 29 14.50 21.64 17.39
N LEU A 30 14.18 22.93 17.47
CA LEU A 30 12.82 23.43 17.56
C LEU A 30 12.01 23.13 16.30
N ARG A 31 12.62 23.13 15.13
CA ARG A 31 11.96 22.78 13.86
C ARG A 31 11.49 21.33 13.87
N SER A 32 12.37 20.40 14.22
CA SER A 32 12.04 18.98 14.31
C SER A 32 11.03 18.69 15.41
N LEU A 33 11.09 19.43 16.54
CA LEU A 33 10.09 19.33 17.60
C LEU A 33 8.71 19.74 17.12
N LEU A 34 8.56 20.91 16.50
CA LEU A 34 7.27 21.42 16.01
C LEU A 34 6.74 20.62 14.81
N SER A 35 7.61 19.91 14.10
CA SER A 35 7.22 18.97 13.03
C SER A 35 6.99 17.54 13.53
N TYR A 36 7.05 17.30 14.84
CA TYR A 36 6.76 16.02 15.45
C TYR A 36 5.28 15.97 15.85
N PHE A 37 4.42 15.59 14.90
CA PHE A 37 2.97 15.68 15.04
C PHE A 37 2.39 14.56 15.93
N PRO A 38 1.25 14.83 16.63
CA PRO A 38 0.51 13.82 17.36
C PRO A 38 -0.02 12.71 16.42
N ARG A 39 -0.04 11.46 16.92
CA ARG A 39 -0.64 10.33 16.22
C ARG A 39 -2.16 10.18 16.45
N ALA A 40 -2.67 10.73 17.55
CA ALA A 40 -4.07 10.64 17.95
C ALA A 40 -4.38 11.77 18.94
N TYR A 41 -5.64 11.90 19.30
CA TYR A 41 -6.11 12.88 20.26
C TYR A 41 -7.08 12.24 21.26
N ASP A 42 -6.98 12.63 22.53
CA ASP A 42 -7.96 12.34 23.57
C ASP A 42 -8.87 13.55 23.75
N ASP A 43 -10.15 13.39 23.47
CA ASP A 43 -11.13 14.44 23.82
C ASP A 43 -11.47 14.37 25.31
N ARG A 44 -11.01 15.37 26.07
CA ARG A 44 -11.20 15.48 27.51
C ARG A 44 -12.09 16.66 27.89
N ARG A 45 -12.87 17.18 26.93
CA ARG A 45 -13.78 18.33 27.16
C ARG A 45 -15.05 17.92 27.91
N ALA A 46 -15.56 16.75 27.61
CA ALA A 46 -16.80 16.27 28.22
C ALA A 46 -16.55 15.49 29.50
N TYR A 47 -17.19 15.90 30.57
CA TYR A 47 -17.20 15.16 31.83
C TYR A 47 -18.37 14.19 31.87
N LYS A 48 -18.08 12.92 32.13
CA LYS A 48 -19.10 11.88 32.34
C LYS A 48 -19.44 11.78 33.81
N LYS A 49 -20.70 11.47 34.10
CA LYS A 49 -21.12 11.08 35.44
C LYS A 49 -20.69 9.66 35.73
N ILE A 50 -20.44 9.33 37.01
CA ILE A 50 -19.94 8.00 37.41
C ILE A 50 -20.86 6.88 36.95
N ALA A 51 -22.20 7.05 37.02
CA ALA A 51 -23.18 6.06 36.54
C ALA A 51 -23.16 5.86 35.01
N GLY A 52 -22.60 6.82 34.26
CA GLY A 52 -22.50 6.73 32.77
C GLY A 52 -21.17 6.16 32.29
N LEU A 53 -20.31 5.65 33.17
CA LEU A 53 -19.04 5.05 32.79
C LEU A 53 -19.24 3.66 32.14
N ILE A 54 -18.61 3.46 30.98
CA ILE A 54 -18.62 2.20 30.26
C ILE A 54 -17.25 1.52 30.46
N PRO A 55 -17.18 0.29 30.98
CA PRO A 55 -15.93 -0.44 31.13
C PRO A 55 -15.15 -0.55 29.81
N GLY A 56 -13.85 -0.21 29.86
CA GLY A 56 -12.96 -0.22 28.70
C GLY A 56 -12.79 1.11 27.98
N GLU A 57 -13.64 2.11 28.27
CA GLU A 57 -13.59 3.45 27.67
C GLU A 57 -12.75 4.43 28.52
N ASN A 58 -12.02 5.34 27.87
CA ASN A 58 -11.40 6.49 28.54
C ASN A 58 -12.45 7.56 28.83
N ALA A 59 -12.47 8.08 30.04
CA ALA A 59 -13.43 9.10 30.45
C ALA A 59 -12.84 10.11 31.39
N CYS A 60 -13.33 11.35 31.32
CA CYS A 60 -13.16 12.39 32.34
C CYS A 60 -14.32 12.35 33.33
N VAL A 61 -14.01 12.31 34.61
CA VAL A 61 -15.01 12.33 35.70
C VAL A 61 -14.66 13.43 36.69
N CYS A 62 -15.58 14.36 36.94
CA CYS A 62 -15.47 15.32 38.04
C CYS A 62 -16.13 14.70 39.29
N ALA A 63 -15.35 14.53 40.35
CA ALA A 63 -15.81 13.86 41.55
C ALA A 63 -15.12 14.41 42.81
N VAL A 64 -15.82 14.33 43.93
CA VAL A 64 -15.34 14.77 45.25
C VAL A 64 -14.75 13.57 45.99
N ILE A 65 -13.63 13.77 46.69
CA ILE A 65 -12.99 12.75 47.51
C ILE A 65 -13.86 12.42 48.71
N ALA A 66 -14.29 11.14 48.82
CA ALA A 66 -15.25 10.68 49.83
C ALA A 66 -14.58 10.00 51.06
N GLY A 67 -13.32 10.23 51.29
CA GLY A 67 -12.59 9.67 52.45
C GLY A 67 -11.09 9.77 52.28
N GLU A 68 -10.36 9.54 53.36
CA GLU A 68 -8.90 9.61 53.31
C GLU A 68 -8.28 8.48 52.44
N PRO A 69 -7.21 8.77 51.67
CA PRO A 69 -6.48 7.80 50.89
C PRO A 69 -5.88 6.69 51.77
N ARG A 70 -6.18 5.44 51.46
CA ARG A 70 -5.65 4.28 52.17
C ARG A 70 -4.39 3.78 51.49
N LEU A 71 -3.23 3.90 52.18
CA LEU A 71 -1.97 3.34 51.71
C LEU A 71 -1.83 1.90 52.22
N SER A 72 -1.64 0.96 51.31
CA SER A 72 -1.34 -0.46 51.58
C SER A 72 -0.03 -0.85 50.91
N ARG A 73 0.91 -1.40 51.71
CA ARG A 73 2.16 -1.96 51.16
C ARG A 73 1.95 -3.44 50.89
N ILE A 74 1.89 -3.83 49.64
CA ILE A 74 1.62 -5.24 49.26
C ILE A 74 2.90 -6.09 49.34
N ARG A 75 4.03 -5.53 48.86
CA ARG A 75 5.36 -6.17 48.94
C ARG A 75 6.43 -5.07 48.80
N LYS A 76 7.70 -5.41 49.04
CA LYS A 76 8.83 -4.50 48.87
C LYS A 76 8.83 -3.95 47.41
N GLY A 77 8.70 -2.64 47.26
CA GLY A 77 8.65 -1.96 45.97
C GLY A 77 7.25 -1.87 45.32
N LEU A 78 6.18 -2.31 45.99
CA LEU A 78 4.80 -2.20 45.50
C LEU A 78 3.89 -1.58 46.58
N ASP A 79 3.74 -0.28 46.52
CA ASP A 79 2.81 0.50 47.35
C ASP A 79 1.50 0.73 46.56
N LEU A 80 0.36 0.56 47.20
CA LEU A 80 -0.97 0.75 46.64
C LEU A 80 -1.70 1.84 47.40
N ILE A 81 -2.18 2.86 46.74
CA ILE A 81 -3.13 3.82 47.29
C ILE A 81 -4.50 3.55 46.70
N LYS A 82 -5.49 3.37 47.59
CA LYS A 82 -6.89 3.30 47.23
C LYS A 82 -7.61 4.50 47.83
N LEU A 83 -8.43 5.14 47.01
CA LEU A 83 -9.32 6.21 47.43
C LEU A 83 -10.66 6.11 46.74
N ARG A 84 -11.69 6.69 47.31
CA ARG A 84 -13.03 6.73 46.79
C ARG A 84 -13.41 8.16 46.45
N ALA A 85 -13.86 8.37 45.21
CA ALA A 85 -14.44 9.62 44.78
C ALA A 85 -15.93 9.42 44.48
N VAL A 86 -16.74 10.43 44.67
CA VAL A 86 -18.20 10.41 44.52
C VAL A 86 -18.71 11.59 43.71
N ASP A 87 -19.74 11.38 42.97
CA ASP A 87 -20.62 12.44 42.45
C ASP A 87 -22.08 12.16 42.84
N GLU A 88 -23.02 12.94 42.34
CA GLU A 88 -24.44 12.75 42.63
C GLU A 88 -25.02 11.42 42.08
N THR A 89 -24.29 10.69 41.21
CA THR A 89 -24.80 9.48 40.55
C THR A 89 -24.19 8.20 41.08
N GLY A 90 -23.04 8.27 41.76
CA GLY A 90 -22.39 7.06 42.24
C GLY A 90 -21.02 7.28 42.88
N ALA A 91 -20.28 6.18 43.03
CA ALA A 91 -18.95 6.15 43.62
C ALA A 91 -17.98 5.48 42.67
N LEU A 92 -16.79 6.06 42.50
CA LEU A 92 -15.67 5.59 41.70
C LEU A 92 -14.52 5.19 42.61
N GLU A 93 -14.02 3.98 42.46
CA GLU A 93 -12.83 3.52 43.18
C GLU A 93 -11.58 3.84 42.35
N LEU A 94 -10.64 4.59 42.95
CA LEU A 94 -9.39 4.99 42.29
C LEU A 94 -8.23 4.25 42.96
N THR A 95 -7.36 3.65 42.09
CA THR A 95 -6.22 2.88 42.53
C THR A 95 -4.94 3.43 41.92
N TYR A 96 -3.95 3.76 42.76
CA TYR A 96 -2.65 4.27 42.31
C TYR A 96 -1.53 3.33 42.77
N PHE A 97 -0.63 2.94 41.89
CA PHE A 97 0.52 2.11 42.18
C PHE A 97 1.79 2.95 42.28
N ASN A 98 2.61 2.69 43.35
CA ASN A 98 3.91 3.31 43.59
C ASN A 98 3.91 4.85 43.64
N GLN A 99 2.80 5.47 44.07
CA GLN A 99 2.63 6.89 44.15
C GLN A 99 2.26 7.32 45.60
N SER A 100 3.06 6.88 46.56
CA SER A 100 2.78 7.10 48.02
C SER A 100 2.61 8.57 48.43
N TYR A 101 3.17 9.53 47.64
CA TYR A 101 3.00 10.98 47.87
C TYR A 101 1.55 11.42 47.72
N LEU A 102 0.71 10.71 46.99
CA LEU A 102 -0.70 11.05 46.78
C LEU A 102 -1.53 10.98 48.07
N LYS A 103 -1.03 10.27 49.09
CA LYS A 103 -1.67 10.27 50.42
C LYS A 103 -1.81 11.70 51.01
N ASN A 104 -0.85 12.55 50.74
CA ASN A 104 -0.82 13.93 51.22
C ASN A 104 -1.38 14.96 50.20
N THR A 105 -1.79 14.49 49.04
CA THR A 105 -2.29 15.33 47.95
C THR A 105 -3.82 15.42 47.97
N PHE A 106 -4.48 14.28 48.24
CA PHE A 106 -5.94 14.21 48.25
C PHE A 106 -6.48 14.38 49.67
N HIS A 107 -7.43 15.32 49.82
CA HIS A 107 -8.13 15.54 51.08
C HIS A 107 -9.64 15.33 50.88
N THR A 108 -10.28 14.79 51.92
CA THR A 108 -11.73 14.56 51.91
C THR A 108 -12.46 15.90 51.71
N GLY A 109 -13.39 15.94 50.77
CA GLY A 109 -14.15 17.11 50.38
C GLY A 109 -13.57 17.94 49.25
N ASP A 110 -12.31 17.67 48.82
CA ASP A 110 -11.74 18.31 47.64
C ASP A 110 -12.34 17.74 46.36
N ALA A 111 -12.63 18.60 45.36
CA ALA A 111 -13.09 18.21 44.03
C ALA A 111 -11.93 18.12 43.03
N TYR A 112 -11.88 17.01 42.34
CA TYR A 112 -10.89 16.74 41.29
C TYR A 112 -11.57 16.23 40.03
N VAL A 113 -10.92 16.48 38.89
CA VAL A 113 -11.24 15.85 37.64
C VAL A 113 -10.24 14.71 37.42
N PHE A 114 -10.76 13.50 37.20
CA PHE A 114 -9.99 12.30 36.94
C PHE A 114 -10.16 11.91 35.47
N PHE A 115 -9.05 11.58 34.78
CA PHE A 115 -9.07 11.06 33.44
C PHE A 115 -8.35 9.70 33.40
N GLY A 116 -9.05 8.67 32.95
CA GLY A 116 -8.49 7.34 32.86
C GLY A 116 -9.45 6.36 32.20
N ARG A 117 -8.96 5.13 32.03
CA ARG A 117 -9.79 4.05 31.52
C ARG A 117 -10.72 3.55 32.61
N ALA A 118 -12.00 3.53 32.31
CA ALA A 118 -13.00 2.94 33.20
C ALA A 118 -12.85 1.41 33.21
N GLU A 119 -12.77 0.85 34.40
CA GLU A 119 -12.60 -0.58 34.67
C GLU A 119 -13.71 -1.05 35.62
N GLY A 120 -13.73 -2.36 35.93
CA GLY A 120 -14.71 -2.95 36.84
C GLY A 120 -16.06 -3.21 36.19
N THR A 121 -17.13 -3.07 36.97
CA THR A 121 -18.51 -3.27 36.52
C THR A 121 -19.29 -1.96 36.59
N PRO A 122 -20.41 -1.79 35.86
CA PRO A 122 -21.23 -0.58 35.95
C PRO A 122 -21.70 -0.22 37.39
N SER A 123 -21.85 -1.23 38.26
CA SER A 123 -22.20 -1.06 39.66
C SER A 123 -21.02 -0.73 40.60
N ARG A 124 -19.79 -1.00 40.13
CA ARG A 124 -18.55 -0.72 40.85
C ARG A 124 -17.47 -0.25 39.86
N PRO A 125 -17.60 0.93 39.32
CA PRO A 125 -16.61 1.46 38.39
C PRO A 125 -15.30 1.75 39.11
N GLN A 126 -14.20 1.51 38.44
CA GLN A 126 -12.84 1.68 38.94
C GLN A 126 -11.99 2.37 37.88
N MET A 127 -10.93 3.07 38.31
CA MET A 127 -9.87 3.54 37.43
C MET A 127 -8.51 3.27 38.07
N THR A 128 -7.56 2.76 37.25
CA THR A 128 -6.20 2.47 37.67
C THR A 128 -5.24 3.55 37.16
N ASN A 129 -4.48 4.16 38.07
CA ASN A 129 -3.55 5.28 37.81
C ASN A 129 -4.15 6.39 36.93
N PRO A 130 -5.38 6.88 37.16
CA PRO A 130 -5.92 7.95 36.36
C PRO A 130 -5.08 9.24 36.52
N LEU A 131 -5.01 10.03 35.45
CA LEU A 131 -4.53 11.40 35.57
C LEU A 131 -5.55 12.21 36.36
N PHE A 132 -5.09 13.21 37.08
CA PHE A 132 -5.97 14.06 37.89
C PHE A 132 -5.49 15.50 37.92
N GLU A 133 -6.42 16.41 38.09
CA GLU A 133 -6.17 17.84 38.42
C GLU A 133 -7.29 18.37 39.29
N ARG A 134 -7.04 19.49 39.95
CA ARG A 134 -8.12 20.19 40.71
C ARG A 134 -9.16 20.69 39.72
N GLU A 135 -10.42 20.67 40.15
CA GLU A 135 -11.52 21.24 39.37
C GLU A 135 -11.21 22.71 39.01
N GLY A 136 -11.44 23.08 37.74
CA GLY A 136 -11.16 24.41 37.20
C GLY A 136 -9.70 24.66 36.77
N ALA A 137 -8.77 23.74 36.94
CA ALA A 137 -7.38 23.93 36.53
C ALA A 137 -7.17 23.90 35.03
N HIS A 138 -7.95 23.10 34.28
CA HIS A 138 -7.96 22.97 32.81
C HIS A 138 -6.57 22.78 32.14
N GLN A 139 -5.63 22.15 32.85
CA GLN A 139 -4.29 21.86 32.30
C GLN A 139 -4.24 20.51 31.55
N ILE A 140 -4.97 19.52 32.05
CA ILE A 140 -4.98 18.14 31.53
C ILE A 140 -6.37 17.75 30.99
N THR A 141 -7.43 18.40 31.54
CA THR A 141 -8.83 18.15 31.17
C THR A 141 -9.49 19.42 30.64
N GLY A 142 -10.72 19.32 30.13
CA GLY A 142 -11.45 20.45 29.55
C GLY A 142 -10.97 20.83 28.13
N ARG A 143 -10.12 20.05 27.51
CA ARG A 143 -9.57 20.29 26.15
C ARG A 143 -9.24 19.01 25.40
N ILE A 144 -8.97 19.12 24.10
CA ILE A 144 -8.47 18.03 23.27
C ILE A 144 -6.97 17.91 23.53
N MET A 145 -6.52 16.72 23.95
CA MET A 145 -5.11 16.47 24.30
C MET A 145 -4.40 15.67 23.20
N PRO A 146 -3.23 16.12 22.70
CA PRO A 146 -2.45 15.39 21.73
C PRO A 146 -1.80 14.15 22.34
N ILE A 147 -1.76 13.06 21.58
CA ILE A 147 -1.04 11.83 21.91
C ILE A 147 0.14 11.68 20.96
N TYR A 148 1.36 11.86 21.45
CA TYR A 148 2.58 11.69 20.67
C TYR A 148 3.08 10.25 20.71
N PRO A 149 3.74 9.75 19.66
CA PRO A 149 4.55 8.53 19.74
C PRO A 149 5.67 8.71 20.78
N LEU A 150 5.96 7.68 21.56
CA LEU A 150 6.95 7.74 22.64
C LEU A 150 8.10 6.75 22.41
N THR A 151 9.21 7.01 23.09
CA THR A 151 10.34 6.08 23.26
C THR A 151 10.76 6.02 24.71
N ALA A 152 11.60 5.05 25.07
CA ALA A 152 12.11 4.92 26.43
C ALA A 152 12.80 6.22 26.92
N GLY A 153 12.38 6.71 28.09
CA GLY A 153 12.89 7.94 28.69
C GLY A 153 12.17 9.22 28.27
N VAL A 154 11.14 9.16 27.41
CA VAL A 154 10.31 10.29 27.00
C VAL A 154 8.86 10.07 27.45
N SER A 155 8.26 11.08 28.08
CA SER A 155 6.86 11.04 28.52
C SER A 155 6.00 12.02 27.73
N GLN A 156 4.66 11.77 27.66
CA GLN A 156 3.71 12.69 27.04
C GLN A 156 3.80 14.10 27.64
N SER A 157 3.83 14.20 28.97
CA SER A 157 3.93 15.48 29.66
C SER A 157 5.21 16.27 29.33
N MET A 158 6.33 15.55 29.06
CA MET A 158 7.58 16.19 28.66
C MET A 158 7.48 16.77 27.26
N LEU A 159 6.99 15.97 26.28
CA LEU A 159 6.79 16.43 24.90
C LEU A 159 5.81 17.58 24.84
N TYR A 160 4.68 17.44 25.54
CA TYR A 160 3.66 18.48 25.65
C TYR A 160 4.24 19.84 26.04
N LYS A 161 4.99 19.88 27.17
CA LYS A 161 5.60 21.11 27.67
C LYS A 161 6.69 21.63 26.72
N ALA A 162 7.44 20.75 26.08
CA ALA A 162 8.47 21.14 25.13
C ALA A 162 7.86 21.78 23.87
N VAL A 163 6.78 21.18 23.32
CA VAL A 163 6.06 21.72 22.17
C VAL A 163 5.38 23.06 22.50
N GLU A 164 4.74 23.18 23.65
CA GLU A 164 4.14 24.42 24.10
C GLU A 164 5.17 25.58 24.17
N GLN A 165 6.34 25.32 24.76
CA GLN A 165 7.44 26.29 24.79
C GLN A 165 8.01 26.59 23.39
N GLY A 166 8.12 25.57 22.54
CA GLY A 166 8.60 25.73 21.17
C GLY A 166 7.66 26.60 20.33
N LEU A 167 6.34 26.38 20.42
CA LEU A 167 5.34 27.23 19.76
C LEU A 167 5.41 28.66 20.26
N ALA A 168 5.43 28.87 21.58
CA ALA A 168 5.53 30.20 22.16
C ALA A 168 6.82 30.95 21.75
N ALA A 169 7.90 30.22 21.49
CA ALA A 169 9.20 30.80 21.14
C ALA A 169 9.37 31.15 19.66
N CYS A 170 8.82 30.34 18.73
CA CYS A 170 9.19 30.47 17.31
C CYS A 170 8.08 30.09 16.32
N VAL A 171 6.80 30.07 16.73
CA VAL A 171 5.70 29.79 15.79
C VAL A 171 5.61 30.84 14.67
N ASP A 172 5.94 32.09 14.95
CA ASP A 172 5.96 33.19 13.97
C ASP A 172 7.13 33.10 12.99
N GLU A 173 8.16 32.29 13.28
CA GLU A 173 9.27 32.04 12.34
C GLU A 173 8.98 30.92 11.35
N LEU A 174 7.87 30.19 11.52
CA LEU A 174 7.48 29.14 10.58
C LEU A 174 7.09 29.77 9.24
N PRO A 175 7.81 29.45 8.14
CA PRO A 175 7.50 30.06 6.85
C PRO A 175 6.18 29.49 6.30
N ASP A 176 5.34 30.37 5.77
CA ASP A 176 4.24 29.91 4.93
C ASP A 176 4.79 29.65 3.50
N ILE A 177 4.97 28.38 3.17
CA ILE A 177 5.56 27.97 1.90
C ILE A 177 4.52 27.86 0.77
N LEU A 178 3.21 27.81 1.10
CA LEU A 178 2.17 27.79 0.09
C LEU A 178 1.97 29.19 -0.53
N PRO A 179 1.94 29.29 -1.85
CA PRO A 179 1.55 30.54 -2.52
C PRO A 179 0.16 31.00 -2.05
N GLU A 180 0.00 32.30 -1.84
CA GLU A 180 -1.24 32.85 -1.29
C GLU A 180 -2.46 32.55 -2.18
N ASN A 181 -2.31 32.61 -3.49
CA ASN A 181 -3.36 32.23 -4.42
C ASN A 181 -3.80 30.76 -4.26
N VAL A 182 -2.86 29.84 -4.00
CA VAL A 182 -3.17 28.42 -3.71
C VAL A 182 -3.89 28.32 -2.37
N ARG A 183 -3.36 28.96 -1.33
CA ARG A 183 -3.97 28.94 0.01
C ARG A 183 -5.43 29.42 -0.01
N LEU A 184 -5.70 30.52 -0.70
CA LEU A 184 -7.06 31.09 -0.83
C LEU A 184 -7.98 30.21 -1.70
N ALA A 185 -7.49 29.72 -2.84
CA ALA A 185 -8.28 28.90 -3.75
C ALA A 185 -8.78 27.60 -3.12
N TYR A 186 -7.98 27.01 -2.22
CA TYR A 186 -8.32 25.76 -1.52
C TYR A 186 -8.78 25.97 -0.08
N GLN A 187 -9.05 27.24 0.32
CA GLN A 187 -9.57 27.62 1.66
C GLN A 187 -8.73 27.06 2.82
N LEU A 188 -7.42 27.17 2.71
CA LEU A 188 -6.50 26.65 3.73
C LEU A 188 -6.16 27.72 4.77
N CYS A 189 -6.04 27.34 6.02
CA CYS A 189 -5.63 28.23 7.10
C CYS A 189 -4.13 28.61 6.99
N HIS A 190 -3.72 29.65 7.73
CA HIS A 190 -2.31 30.05 7.83
C HIS A 190 -1.47 29.04 8.57
N THR A 191 -0.16 28.99 8.29
CA THR A 191 0.81 28.09 8.90
C THR A 191 0.79 28.17 10.44
N ARG A 192 0.79 29.37 11.01
CA ARG A 192 0.71 29.56 12.45
C ARG A 192 -0.51 28.86 13.06
N PHE A 193 -1.71 29.13 12.53
CA PHE A 193 -2.95 28.50 13.00
C PHE A 193 -2.89 26.98 12.88
N ALA A 194 -2.31 26.46 11.77
CA ALA A 194 -2.18 25.03 11.57
C ALA A 194 -1.28 24.37 12.62
N TYR A 195 -0.11 24.96 12.92
CA TYR A 195 0.81 24.40 13.92
C TYR A 195 0.29 24.54 15.34
N GLU A 196 -0.38 25.65 15.70
CA GLU A 196 -1.01 25.80 17.01
C GLU A 196 -2.11 24.74 17.21
N ASN A 197 -3.00 24.55 16.22
CA ASN A 197 -4.16 23.67 16.36
C ASN A 197 -3.91 22.20 16.02
N ILE A 198 -2.82 21.84 15.35
CA ILE A 198 -2.42 20.44 15.25
C ILE A 198 -1.83 19.91 16.55
N HIS A 199 -1.20 20.78 17.36
CA HIS A 199 -0.64 20.41 18.64
C HIS A 199 -1.62 20.64 19.80
N PHE A 200 -2.33 21.76 19.80
CA PHE A 200 -3.25 22.15 20.87
C PHE A 200 -4.56 22.69 20.28
N PRO A 201 -5.40 21.78 19.73
CA PRO A 201 -6.64 22.19 19.09
C PRO A 201 -7.61 22.84 20.06
N THR A 202 -8.21 23.95 19.67
CA THR A 202 -9.27 24.60 20.43
C THR A 202 -10.57 23.80 20.37
N ASP A 203 -10.87 23.22 19.20
CA ASP A 203 -12.05 22.42 18.93
C ASP A 203 -11.79 21.46 17.74
N ASP A 204 -12.79 20.67 17.37
CA ASP A 204 -12.68 19.69 16.28
C ASP A 204 -12.59 20.34 14.91
N GLU A 205 -13.20 21.51 14.72
CA GLU A 205 -13.16 22.26 13.46
C GLU A 205 -11.75 22.83 13.22
N ALA A 206 -11.16 23.44 14.26
CA ALA A 206 -9.79 23.94 14.22
C ALA A 206 -8.77 22.82 13.97
N LEU A 207 -8.94 21.65 14.61
CA LEU A 207 -8.12 20.47 14.37
C LEU A 207 -8.23 19.98 12.92
N SER A 208 -9.46 19.90 12.41
CA SER A 208 -9.73 19.48 11.03
C SER A 208 -9.11 20.45 10.01
N ALA A 209 -9.25 21.76 10.23
CA ALA A 209 -8.65 22.79 9.38
C ALA A 209 -7.12 22.75 9.41
N ALA A 210 -6.52 22.57 10.58
CA ALA A 210 -5.08 22.43 10.77
C ALA A 210 -4.54 21.18 10.05
N ARG A 211 -5.20 20.01 10.23
CA ARG A 211 -4.84 18.77 9.58
C ARG A 211 -4.96 18.89 8.06
N ARG A 212 -6.07 19.44 7.55
CA ARG A 212 -6.26 19.67 6.10
C ARG A 212 -5.14 20.54 5.52
N ARG A 213 -4.75 21.62 6.19
CA ARG A 213 -3.67 22.52 5.75
C ARG A 213 -2.33 21.81 5.66
N LEU A 214 -1.95 21.07 6.69
CA LEU A 214 -0.65 20.37 6.74
C LEU A 214 -0.60 19.18 5.78
N ALA A 215 -1.68 18.40 5.71
CA ALA A 215 -1.80 17.30 4.74
C ALA A 215 -1.76 17.81 3.28
N PHE A 216 -2.47 18.92 2.98
CA PHE A 216 -2.38 19.55 1.66
C PHE A 216 -0.95 19.96 1.33
N GLU A 217 -0.23 20.57 2.28
CA GLU A 217 1.16 20.99 2.06
C GLU A 217 2.07 19.81 1.74
N GLU A 218 2.00 18.71 2.50
CA GLU A 218 2.80 17.51 2.25
C GLU A 218 2.52 16.92 0.86
N LEU A 219 1.24 16.76 0.50
CA LEU A 219 0.84 16.19 -0.79
C LEU A 219 1.16 17.13 -1.96
N PHE A 220 1.07 18.45 -1.75
CA PHE A 220 1.40 19.45 -2.76
C PHE A 220 2.89 19.48 -3.07
N LEU A 221 3.75 19.45 -2.03
CA LEU A 221 5.19 19.33 -2.21
C LEU A 221 5.58 18.06 -2.97
N LEU A 222 4.95 16.94 -2.63
CA LEU A 222 5.16 15.68 -3.32
C LEU A 222 4.71 15.77 -4.79
N ALA A 223 3.53 16.32 -5.07
CA ALA A 223 3.01 16.49 -6.43
C ALA A 223 3.90 17.40 -7.28
N LEU A 224 4.39 18.50 -6.70
CA LEU A 224 5.34 19.41 -7.38
C LEU A 224 6.66 18.71 -7.70
N GLY A 225 7.25 18.03 -6.72
CA GLY A 225 8.53 17.35 -6.92
C GLY A 225 8.46 16.26 -7.97
N LEU A 226 7.43 15.44 -7.96
CA LEU A 226 7.20 14.42 -8.99
C LEU A 226 7.04 15.03 -10.40
N LYS A 227 6.29 16.14 -10.52
CA LYS A 227 6.16 16.85 -11.81
C LYS A 227 7.49 17.46 -12.28
N LEU A 228 8.25 18.08 -11.38
CA LEU A 228 9.55 18.67 -11.73
C LEU A 228 10.58 17.59 -12.10
N LEU A 229 10.63 16.45 -11.41
CA LEU A 229 11.46 15.31 -11.79
C LEU A 229 11.11 14.79 -13.18
N ARG A 230 9.81 14.72 -13.49
CA ARG A 230 9.32 14.34 -14.80
C ARG A 230 9.78 15.32 -15.89
N GLU A 231 9.69 16.63 -15.64
CA GLU A 231 10.15 17.65 -16.60
C GLU A 231 11.67 17.61 -16.81
N ARG A 232 12.47 17.36 -15.77
CA ARG A 232 13.94 17.22 -15.91
C ARG A 232 14.34 16.05 -16.82
N ARG A 233 13.64 14.92 -16.78
CA ARG A 233 13.87 13.76 -17.67
C ARG A 233 13.47 14.02 -19.13
N THR A 234 12.66 15.03 -19.40
CA THR A 234 12.12 15.32 -20.73
C THR A 234 13.08 16.07 -21.68
N PHE A 235 14.33 16.36 -21.26
CA PHE A 235 15.33 16.98 -22.14
C PHE A 235 16.05 15.97 -23.05
N VAL A 236 15.79 14.68 -22.92
CA VAL A 236 16.34 13.66 -23.82
C VAL A 236 15.37 13.43 -24.97
N ALA A 237 15.87 13.59 -26.21
CA ALA A 237 15.08 13.34 -27.40
C ALA A 237 14.84 11.84 -27.56
N GLY A 238 13.59 11.39 -27.44
CA GLY A 238 13.21 9.99 -27.67
C GLY A 238 13.26 9.62 -29.16
N LYS A 239 13.21 8.32 -29.44
CA LYS A 239 13.07 7.79 -30.82
C LYS A 239 11.65 8.03 -31.32
N GLN A 240 11.39 9.21 -31.89
CA GLN A 240 10.06 9.57 -32.39
C GLN A 240 9.59 8.62 -33.50
N CYS A 241 8.48 7.93 -33.26
CA CYS A 241 7.83 7.07 -34.26
C CYS A 241 6.95 7.88 -35.23
N LYS A 242 6.90 7.45 -36.48
CA LYS A 242 5.89 7.92 -37.41
C LYS A 242 4.54 7.24 -37.11
N LYS A 243 3.45 7.94 -37.46
CA LYS A 243 2.10 7.38 -37.32
C LYS A 243 1.96 6.13 -38.18
N VAL A 244 1.49 5.03 -37.58
CA VAL A 244 1.30 3.72 -38.21
C VAL A 244 -0.20 3.45 -38.35
N ASP A 245 -0.60 2.87 -39.49
CA ASP A 245 -1.96 2.35 -39.65
C ASP A 245 -2.13 1.07 -38.82
N LEU A 246 -3.08 1.09 -37.90
CA LEU A 246 -3.42 -0.03 -37.03
C LEU A 246 -4.50 -0.96 -37.63
N SER A 247 -5.07 -0.64 -38.79
CA SER A 247 -6.13 -1.46 -39.42
C SER A 247 -5.69 -2.91 -39.66
N PRO A 248 -4.47 -3.20 -40.15
CA PRO A 248 -4.02 -4.59 -40.30
C PRO A 248 -3.93 -5.34 -38.98
N PHE A 249 -3.47 -4.67 -37.92
CA PHE A 249 -3.42 -5.26 -36.57
C PHE A 249 -4.83 -5.53 -36.02
N PHE A 250 -5.76 -4.59 -36.14
CA PHE A 250 -7.13 -4.79 -35.67
C PHE A 250 -7.86 -5.90 -36.44
N THR A 251 -7.60 -6.03 -37.74
CA THR A 251 -8.21 -7.08 -38.59
C THR A 251 -7.68 -8.47 -38.23
N SER A 252 -6.44 -8.57 -37.74
CA SER A 252 -5.85 -9.87 -37.34
C SER A 252 -6.40 -10.40 -36.02
N LEU A 253 -7.12 -9.56 -35.24
CA LEU A 253 -7.72 -10.00 -33.98
C LEU A 253 -9.01 -10.77 -34.23
N SER A 254 -9.17 -11.92 -33.57
CA SER A 254 -10.39 -12.76 -33.61
C SER A 254 -11.53 -12.22 -32.72
N PHE A 255 -11.34 -11.08 -32.08
CA PHE A 255 -12.29 -10.44 -31.14
C PHE A 255 -12.21 -8.93 -31.23
N SER A 256 -13.24 -8.25 -30.73
CA SER A 256 -13.26 -6.78 -30.66
C SER A 256 -12.62 -6.28 -29.36
N LEU A 257 -11.80 -5.23 -29.49
CA LEU A 257 -11.22 -4.54 -28.34
C LEU A 257 -12.28 -3.73 -27.57
N THR A 258 -12.15 -3.68 -26.24
CA THR A 258 -12.98 -2.83 -25.38
C THR A 258 -12.68 -1.34 -25.63
N GLY A 259 -13.60 -0.49 -25.19
CA GLY A 259 -13.40 0.98 -25.24
C GLY A 259 -12.15 1.41 -24.47
N ALA A 260 -11.91 0.83 -23.29
CA ALA A 260 -10.72 1.11 -22.47
C ALA A 260 -9.41 0.69 -23.16
N GLN A 261 -9.37 -0.48 -23.80
CA GLN A 261 -8.22 -0.91 -24.58
C GLN A 261 -7.93 0.02 -25.76
N ARG A 262 -8.97 0.46 -26.50
CA ARG A 262 -8.80 1.41 -27.62
C ARG A 262 -8.28 2.76 -27.13
N ARG A 263 -8.77 3.28 -26.02
CA ARG A 263 -8.26 4.51 -25.40
C ARG A 263 -6.78 4.37 -25.03
N ALA A 264 -6.41 3.27 -24.35
CA ALA A 264 -5.01 3.03 -23.98
C ALA A 264 -4.08 2.91 -25.18
N ILE A 265 -4.51 2.23 -26.27
CA ILE A 265 -3.76 2.17 -27.53
C ILE A 265 -3.62 3.57 -28.17
N GLY A 266 -4.66 4.41 -28.11
CA GLY A 266 -4.61 5.78 -28.57
C GLY A 266 -3.65 6.66 -27.77
N ASP A 267 -3.59 6.47 -26.44
CA ASP A 267 -2.62 7.15 -25.57
C ASP A 267 -1.19 6.75 -25.93
N ILE A 268 -0.92 5.44 -26.08
CA ILE A 268 0.38 4.89 -26.48
C ILE A 268 0.79 5.43 -27.87
N ALA A 269 -0.13 5.44 -28.83
CA ALA A 269 0.15 5.97 -30.17
C ALA A 269 0.55 7.46 -30.13
N ARG A 270 -0.10 8.25 -29.27
CA ARG A 270 0.24 9.68 -29.06
C ARG A 270 1.64 9.82 -28.44
N ASP A 271 1.96 9.00 -27.46
CA ASP A 271 3.27 9.04 -26.80
C ASP A 271 4.40 8.62 -27.75
N LEU A 272 4.23 7.52 -28.50
CA LEU A 272 5.22 7.02 -29.45
C LEU A 272 5.50 8.03 -30.58
N THR A 273 4.49 8.80 -30.98
CA THR A 273 4.63 9.85 -32.02
C THR A 273 5.08 11.19 -31.45
N GLY A 274 5.19 11.30 -30.13
CA GLY A 274 5.68 12.48 -29.44
C GLY A 274 7.19 12.67 -29.57
N GLN A 275 7.68 13.82 -29.11
CA GLN A 275 9.12 14.13 -29.11
C GLN A 275 9.87 13.49 -27.92
N ARG A 276 9.16 12.93 -26.95
CA ARG A 276 9.68 12.41 -25.69
C ARG A 276 9.56 10.90 -25.66
N PRO A 277 10.48 10.17 -24.99
CA PRO A 277 10.31 8.74 -24.77
C PRO A 277 9.01 8.48 -24.00
N MET A 278 8.20 7.56 -24.47
CA MET A 278 7.03 7.09 -23.72
C MET A 278 7.50 6.45 -22.41
N ASN A 279 6.88 6.81 -21.30
CA ASN A 279 7.05 6.15 -20.01
C ASN A 279 5.64 5.91 -19.42
N ARG A 280 5.02 4.77 -19.74
CA ARG A 280 3.59 4.55 -19.47
C ARG A 280 3.32 3.26 -18.72
N LEU A 281 2.44 3.35 -17.71
CA LEU A 281 1.83 2.22 -17.00
C LEU A 281 0.46 1.90 -17.60
N VAL A 282 0.28 0.68 -18.06
CA VAL A 282 -1.04 0.11 -18.39
C VAL A 282 -1.50 -0.73 -17.22
N GLN A 283 -2.49 -0.24 -16.51
CA GLN A 283 -3.05 -0.86 -15.34
C GLN A 283 -4.44 -1.42 -15.64
N GLY A 284 -4.71 -2.62 -15.16
CA GLY A 284 -6.02 -3.24 -15.34
C GLY A 284 -6.10 -4.56 -14.61
N ASP A 285 -7.31 -4.98 -14.32
CA ASP A 285 -7.57 -6.23 -13.63
C ASP A 285 -6.98 -7.45 -14.36
N VAL A 286 -6.86 -8.56 -13.66
CA VAL A 286 -6.44 -9.84 -14.26
C VAL A 286 -7.38 -10.18 -15.42
N GLY A 287 -6.81 -10.39 -16.61
CA GLY A 287 -7.58 -10.70 -17.82
C GLY A 287 -8.29 -9.50 -18.49
N SER A 288 -7.96 -8.25 -18.16
CA SER A 288 -8.44 -7.05 -18.87
C SER A 288 -7.85 -6.88 -20.27
N GLY A 289 -6.92 -7.77 -20.68
CA GLY A 289 -6.31 -7.77 -22.01
C GLY A 289 -5.14 -6.79 -22.17
N LYS A 290 -4.37 -6.52 -21.12
CA LYS A 290 -3.13 -5.72 -21.16
C LYS A 290 -2.17 -6.17 -22.24
N THR A 291 -2.02 -7.48 -22.42
CA THR A 291 -1.14 -8.08 -23.44
C THR A 291 -1.50 -7.63 -24.86
N MET A 292 -2.79 -7.42 -25.18
CA MET A 292 -3.20 -6.93 -26.49
C MET A 292 -2.89 -5.44 -26.69
N VAL A 293 -2.92 -4.66 -25.64
CA VAL A 293 -2.47 -3.27 -25.65
C VAL A 293 -0.96 -3.20 -25.90
N ALA A 294 -0.19 -4.06 -25.24
CA ALA A 294 1.25 -4.19 -25.48
C ALA A 294 1.56 -4.68 -26.90
N ALA A 295 0.78 -5.62 -27.44
CA ALA A 295 0.92 -6.09 -28.82
C ALA A 295 0.76 -4.93 -29.84
N ALA A 296 -0.21 -4.05 -29.62
CA ALA A 296 -0.39 -2.87 -30.45
C ALA A 296 0.80 -1.90 -30.36
N ALA A 297 1.35 -1.70 -29.15
CA ALA A 297 2.57 -0.89 -28.96
C ALA A 297 3.78 -1.49 -29.69
N ILE A 298 3.97 -2.81 -29.57
CA ILE A 298 5.03 -3.55 -30.26
C ILE A 298 4.86 -3.44 -31.78
N TYR A 299 3.63 -3.60 -32.28
CA TYR A 299 3.33 -3.46 -33.69
C TYR A 299 3.72 -2.06 -34.20
N MET A 300 3.33 -1.00 -33.48
CA MET A 300 3.67 0.37 -33.87
C MET A 300 5.18 0.64 -33.88
N ALA A 301 5.90 0.19 -32.86
CA ALA A 301 7.36 0.33 -32.75
C ALA A 301 8.09 -0.46 -33.83
N ALA A 302 7.72 -1.71 -34.05
CA ALA A 302 8.35 -2.58 -35.06
C ALA A 302 8.13 -2.07 -36.49
N LYS A 303 6.95 -1.50 -36.80
CA LYS A 303 6.69 -0.87 -38.11
C LYS A 303 7.49 0.41 -38.34
N ASN A 304 8.07 0.98 -37.30
CA ASN A 304 9.03 2.08 -37.37
C ASN A 304 10.50 1.61 -37.40
N GLY A 305 10.75 0.30 -37.54
CA GLY A 305 12.11 -0.26 -37.60
C GLY A 305 12.79 -0.34 -36.23
N LEU A 306 12.03 -0.23 -35.14
CA LEU A 306 12.53 -0.37 -33.78
C LEU A 306 12.42 -1.83 -33.30
N GLN A 307 13.42 -2.27 -32.56
CA GLN A 307 13.37 -3.55 -31.85
C GLN A 307 12.65 -3.39 -30.53
N CYS A 308 11.92 -4.43 -30.14
CA CYS A 308 11.12 -4.50 -28.92
C CYS A 308 11.61 -5.61 -28.01
N ALA A 309 11.63 -5.36 -26.68
CA ALA A 309 11.89 -6.36 -25.67
C ALA A 309 10.67 -6.46 -24.74
N LEU A 310 10.15 -7.69 -24.53
CA LEU A 310 9.10 -7.95 -23.54
C LEU A 310 9.66 -8.84 -22.43
N MET A 311 9.74 -8.30 -21.22
CA MET A 311 10.26 -9.00 -20.06
C MET A 311 9.13 -9.50 -19.16
N ALA A 312 9.15 -10.81 -18.87
CA ALA A 312 8.22 -11.48 -17.97
C ALA A 312 8.96 -12.05 -16.74
N PRO A 313 8.32 -12.13 -15.56
CA PRO A 313 8.98 -12.54 -14.32
C PRO A 313 9.34 -14.03 -14.25
N THR A 314 8.69 -14.88 -15.04
CA THR A 314 8.93 -16.32 -15.06
C THR A 314 9.03 -16.86 -16.50
N GLU A 315 9.70 -18.01 -16.68
CA GLU A 315 9.83 -18.65 -17.99
C GLU A 315 8.47 -19.05 -18.58
N ILE A 316 7.57 -19.57 -17.74
CA ILE A 316 6.22 -19.97 -18.17
C ILE A 316 5.43 -18.77 -18.71
N LEU A 317 5.52 -17.63 -18.06
CA LEU A 317 4.88 -16.40 -18.56
C LEU A 317 5.51 -15.91 -19.86
N ALA A 318 6.83 -15.96 -19.96
CA ALA A 318 7.51 -15.61 -21.20
C ALA A 318 7.08 -16.55 -22.35
N GLU A 319 7.00 -17.86 -22.11
CA GLU A 319 6.46 -18.85 -23.06
C GLU A 319 5.00 -18.56 -23.42
N GLN A 320 4.17 -18.20 -22.43
CA GLN A 320 2.76 -17.87 -22.65
C GLN A 320 2.61 -16.60 -23.51
N HIS A 321 3.38 -15.55 -23.23
CA HIS A 321 3.42 -14.35 -24.07
C HIS A 321 3.87 -14.70 -25.49
N TYR A 322 4.92 -15.51 -25.64
CA TYR A 322 5.40 -15.91 -26.95
C TYR A 322 4.33 -16.68 -27.74
N ARG A 323 3.68 -17.67 -27.11
CA ARG A 323 2.59 -18.47 -27.74
C ARG A 323 1.39 -17.61 -28.14
N SER A 324 1.12 -16.52 -27.44
CA SER A 324 0.00 -15.63 -27.75
C SER A 324 0.35 -14.54 -28.76
N LEU A 325 1.58 -14.01 -28.73
CA LEU A 325 2.00 -12.88 -29.54
C LEU A 325 2.63 -13.26 -30.88
N ALA A 326 3.43 -14.34 -30.92
CA ALA A 326 4.11 -14.74 -32.18
C ALA A 326 3.10 -15.08 -33.30
N PRO A 327 2.05 -15.90 -33.08
CA PRO A 327 1.05 -16.17 -34.11
C PRO A 327 0.27 -14.94 -34.59
N LEU A 328 0.19 -13.90 -33.75
CA LEU A 328 -0.47 -12.63 -34.07
C LEU A 328 0.43 -11.71 -34.87
N LEU A 329 1.71 -11.59 -34.50
CA LEU A 329 2.63 -10.57 -34.99
C LEU A 329 3.49 -11.05 -36.18
N GLU A 330 3.87 -12.30 -36.24
CA GLU A 330 4.69 -12.84 -37.33
C GLU A 330 4.00 -12.73 -38.72
N PRO A 331 2.69 -13.02 -38.86
CA PRO A 331 1.98 -12.80 -40.13
C PRO A 331 1.94 -11.34 -40.56
N LEU A 332 2.09 -10.41 -39.59
CA LEU A 332 2.17 -8.98 -39.84
C LEU A 332 3.62 -8.50 -40.15
N GLY A 333 4.57 -9.45 -40.34
CA GLY A 333 5.96 -9.16 -40.67
C GLY A 333 6.78 -8.65 -39.46
N ILE A 334 6.50 -9.16 -38.26
CA ILE A 334 7.24 -8.84 -37.03
C ILE A 334 7.82 -10.17 -36.50
N PRO A 335 9.08 -10.51 -36.85
CA PRO A 335 9.73 -11.72 -36.36
C PRO A 335 9.91 -11.71 -34.85
N CYS A 336 9.46 -12.80 -34.22
CA CYS A 336 9.48 -12.95 -32.76
C CYS A 336 10.48 -14.04 -32.32
N ALA A 337 11.06 -13.90 -31.13
CA ALA A 337 11.89 -14.93 -30.52
C ALA A 337 11.67 -15.01 -29.02
N LEU A 338 11.94 -16.20 -28.43
CA LEU A 338 11.88 -16.46 -27.00
C LEU A 338 13.29 -16.69 -26.45
N LEU A 339 13.67 -15.95 -25.39
CA LEU A 339 14.93 -16.08 -24.69
C LEU A 339 14.73 -16.25 -23.19
N THR A 340 15.01 -17.45 -22.69
CA THR A 340 14.90 -17.80 -21.27
C THR A 340 16.20 -18.40 -20.75
N ALA A 341 16.30 -18.69 -19.45
CA ALA A 341 17.48 -19.37 -18.91
C ALA A 341 17.61 -20.83 -19.40
N SER A 342 16.51 -21.44 -19.84
CA SER A 342 16.50 -22.79 -20.42
C SER A 342 16.90 -22.84 -21.89
N THR A 343 17.05 -21.70 -22.59
CA THR A 343 17.48 -21.62 -24.00
C THR A 343 18.90 -22.16 -24.15
N LYS A 344 19.08 -23.17 -25.05
CA LYS A 344 20.38 -23.81 -25.26
C LYS A 344 21.41 -22.84 -25.82
N ALA A 345 22.67 -23.01 -25.45
CA ALA A 345 23.76 -22.11 -25.83
C ALA A 345 23.89 -21.86 -27.34
N LYS A 346 23.65 -22.87 -28.18
CA LYS A 346 23.69 -22.75 -29.64
C LYS A 346 22.53 -21.86 -30.16
N GLU A 347 21.33 -22.10 -29.66
CA GLU A 347 20.14 -21.33 -30.02
C GLU A 347 20.26 -19.87 -29.54
N ARG A 348 20.82 -19.67 -28.34
CA ARG A 348 21.08 -18.34 -27.77
C ARG A 348 22.06 -17.53 -28.62
N ARG A 349 23.14 -18.15 -29.13
CA ARG A 349 24.09 -17.49 -30.04
C ARG A 349 23.42 -17.07 -31.34
N ALA A 350 22.71 -17.96 -31.98
CA ALA A 350 21.98 -17.66 -33.21
C ALA A 350 20.92 -16.55 -33.01
N LEU A 351 20.25 -16.54 -31.85
CA LEU A 351 19.29 -15.51 -31.50
C LEU A 351 19.98 -14.15 -31.33
N ASN A 352 21.12 -14.12 -30.65
CA ASN A 352 21.89 -12.88 -30.45
C ASN A 352 22.41 -12.32 -31.79
N GLU A 353 22.89 -13.16 -32.69
CA GLU A 353 23.30 -12.75 -34.04
C GLU A 353 22.13 -12.10 -34.80
N ARG A 354 20.94 -12.70 -34.75
CA ARG A 354 19.72 -12.16 -35.35
C ARG A 354 19.22 -10.88 -34.70
N LEU A 355 19.45 -10.67 -33.40
CA LEU A 355 19.18 -9.41 -32.71
C LEU A 355 20.14 -8.31 -33.15
N GLN A 356 21.43 -8.62 -33.21
CA GLN A 356 22.48 -7.68 -33.64
C GLN A 356 22.35 -7.27 -35.11
N SER A 357 21.89 -8.20 -35.98
CA SER A 357 21.62 -7.87 -37.38
C SER A 357 20.32 -7.09 -37.61
N GLY A 358 19.44 -6.96 -36.59
CA GLY A 358 18.13 -6.33 -36.74
C GLY A 358 17.07 -7.23 -37.41
N GLU A 359 17.35 -8.49 -37.69
CA GLU A 359 16.38 -9.44 -38.26
C GLU A 359 15.20 -9.68 -37.30
N LEU A 360 15.45 -9.74 -36.00
CA LEU A 360 14.42 -9.90 -34.98
C LEU A 360 13.86 -8.55 -34.54
N SER A 361 12.53 -8.41 -34.61
CA SER A 361 11.82 -7.21 -34.16
C SER A 361 11.31 -7.30 -32.73
N LEU A 362 11.01 -8.52 -32.23
CA LEU A 362 10.53 -8.74 -30.87
C LEU A 362 11.29 -9.91 -30.22
N VAL A 363 11.86 -9.64 -29.05
CA VAL A 363 12.33 -10.70 -28.16
C VAL A 363 11.52 -10.71 -26.87
N ILE A 364 11.02 -11.89 -26.51
CA ILE A 364 10.27 -12.13 -25.28
C ILE A 364 11.15 -12.97 -24.36
N GLY A 365 11.24 -12.64 -23.08
CA GLY A 365 12.08 -13.42 -22.19
C GLY A 365 11.94 -13.04 -20.73
N THR A 366 12.84 -13.60 -19.92
CA THR A 366 12.95 -13.30 -18.50
C THR A 366 14.15 -12.38 -18.25
N HIS A 367 14.69 -12.37 -17.02
CA HIS A 367 15.97 -11.71 -16.69
C HIS A 367 17.13 -12.11 -17.62
N ALA A 368 17.00 -13.18 -18.40
CA ALA A 368 17.97 -13.55 -19.43
C ALA A 368 18.21 -12.44 -20.47
N LEU A 369 17.22 -11.56 -20.69
CA LEU A 369 17.32 -10.37 -21.55
C LEU A 369 18.33 -9.32 -21.01
N LEU A 370 18.62 -9.34 -19.72
CA LEU A 370 19.56 -8.42 -19.05
C LEU A 370 21.02 -8.82 -19.26
N SER A 371 21.28 -10.06 -19.68
CA SER A 371 22.62 -10.60 -19.84
C SER A 371 23.48 -9.74 -20.80
N PRO A 372 24.77 -9.46 -20.48
CA PRO A 372 25.62 -8.59 -21.30
C PRO A 372 25.78 -9.03 -22.75
N ASP A 373 25.67 -10.35 -23.03
CA ASP A 373 25.78 -10.93 -24.35
C ASP A 373 24.56 -10.66 -25.25
N VAL A 374 23.42 -10.22 -24.67
CA VAL A 374 22.25 -9.82 -25.44
C VAL A 374 22.41 -8.36 -25.87
N GLN A 375 22.63 -8.14 -27.14
CA GLN A 375 22.81 -6.81 -27.74
C GLN A 375 21.77 -6.57 -28.83
N TYR A 376 21.18 -5.39 -28.83
CA TYR A 376 20.20 -4.97 -29.84
C TYR A 376 20.85 -4.01 -30.83
N GLN A 377 20.46 -4.09 -32.09
CA GLN A 377 20.85 -3.11 -33.10
C GLN A 377 20.14 -1.76 -32.86
N ASN A 378 18.85 -1.80 -32.55
CA ASN A 378 18.02 -0.59 -32.40
C ASN A 378 16.87 -0.81 -31.42
N LEU A 379 17.18 -1.09 -30.14
CA LEU A 379 16.13 -1.21 -29.11
C LEU A 379 15.40 0.11 -28.94
N GLY A 380 14.09 0.12 -29.20
CA GLY A 380 13.26 1.31 -29.12
C GLY A 380 12.04 1.18 -28.23
N LEU A 381 11.63 -0.06 -27.87
CA LEU A 381 10.52 -0.28 -26.94
C LEU A 381 10.85 -1.41 -25.94
N VAL A 382 10.71 -1.08 -24.67
CA VAL A 382 10.81 -2.04 -23.57
C VAL A 382 9.41 -2.21 -22.97
N VAL A 383 8.94 -3.45 -22.88
CA VAL A 383 7.67 -3.81 -22.21
C VAL A 383 8.00 -4.68 -21.01
N THR A 384 7.46 -4.35 -19.83
CA THR A 384 7.60 -5.16 -18.61
C THR A 384 6.23 -5.59 -18.10
N ASP A 385 6.07 -6.88 -17.82
CA ASP A 385 4.84 -7.41 -17.22
C ASP A 385 5.01 -7.68 -15.73
N GLU A 386 3.95 -7.50 -14.94
CA GLU A 386 3.93 -7.69 -13.47
C GLU A 386 5.03 -6.89 -12.74
N GLN A 387 4.99 -5.57 -12.89
CA GLN A 387 6.01 -4.62 -12.40
C GLN A 387 6.48 -4.87 -10.96
N HIS A 388 5.59 -5.24 -10.04
CA HIS A 388 5.91 -5.45 -8.63
C HIS A 388 6.91 -6.58 -8.36
N ARG A 389 7.22 -7.40 -9.37
CA ARG A 389 8.18 -8.51 -9.31
C ARG A 389 9.57 -8.13 -9.82
N PHE A 390 9.71 -6.96 -10.45
CA PHE A 390 10.99 -6.45 -10.95
C PHE A 390 11.47 -5.26 -10.12
N GLY A 391 12.73 -5.28 -9.71
CA GLY A 391 13.39 -4.12 -9.10
C GLY A 391 13.51 -2.95 -10.10
N VAL A 392 13.61 -1.73 -9.58
CA VAL A 392 13.88 -0.52 -10.39
C VAL A 392 15.15 -0.70 -11.22
N ASP A 393 16.19 -1.32 -10.62
CA ASP A 393 17.50 -1.57 -11.26
C ASP A 393 17.40 -2.47 -12.49
N GLN A 394 16.54 -3.49 -12.48
CA GLN A 394 16.38 -4.41 -13.62
C GLN A 394 15.73 -3.72 -14.81
N ARG A 395 14.78 -2.83 -14.59
CA ARG A 395 14.17 -2.01 -15.64
C ARG A 395 15.17 -1.02 -16.20
N ALA A 396 15.90 -0.35 -15.35
CA ALA A 396 16.97 0.56 -15.74
C ALA A 396 18.05 -0.16 -16.57
N ALA A 397 18.46 -1.36 -16.14
CA ALA A 397 19.44 -2.19 -16.86
C ALA A 397 18.96 -2.62 -18.24
N LEU A 398 17.64 -2.92 -18.42
CA LEU A 398 17.11 -3.26 -19.73
C LEU A 398 17.00 -2.01 -20.62
N SER A 399 16.54 -0.89 -20.07
CA SER A 399 16.47 0.38 -20.81
C SER A 399 17.84 0.89 -21.22
N ALA A 400 18.89 0.68 -20.40
CA ALA A 400 20.27 1.05 -20.71
C ALA A 400 20.90 0.27 -21.89
N LYS A 401 20.22 -0.78 -22.40
CA LYS A 401 20.63 -1.50 -23.62
C LYS A 401 20.24 -0.79 -24.93
N GLY A 402 19.47 0.29 -24.85
CA GLY A 402 19.09 1.14 -25.96
C GLY A 402 19.33 2.61 -25.65
N ASP A 403 19.28 3.44 -26.66
CA ASP A 403 19.38 4.91 -26.53
C ASP A 403 17.96 5.45 -26.19
N ASP A 404 17.66 5.62 -24.90
CA ASP A 404 16.38 6.10 -24.38
C ASP A 404 15.13 5.45 -24.99
N PRO A 405 14.98 4.12 -24.87
CA PRO A 405 13.84 3.42 -25.43
C PRO A 405 12.52 3.84 -24.75
N HIS A 406 11.42 3.77 -25.47
CA HIS A 406 10.09 3.86 -24.89
C HIS A 406 9.88 2.76 -23.86
N LEU A 407 9.27 3.07 -22.72
CA LEU A 407 8.95 2.12 -21.67
C LEU A 407 7.45 1.95 -21.50
N LEU A 408 6.98 0.71 -21.61
CA LEU A 408 5.62 0.31 -21.32
C LEU A 408 5.61 -0.69 -20.16
N VAL A 409 4.97 -0.33 -19.09
CA VAL A 409 4.87 -1.17 -17.90
C VAL A 409 3.43 -1.69 -17.79
N MET A 410 3.28 -2.99 -17.49
CA MET A 410 1.96 -3.59 -17.25
C MET A 410 1.84 -4.01 -15.79
N SER A 411 0.68 -3.78 -15.18
CA SER A 411 0.36 -4.26 -13.83
C SER A 411 -1.03 -4.87 -13.76
N ALA A 412 -1.13 -6.05 -13.16
CA ALA A 412 -2.39 -6.71 -12.84
C ALA A 412 -2.90 -6.37 -11.43
N THR A 413 -2.10 -5.68 -10.61
CA THR A 413 -2.59 -5.15 -9.34
C THR A 413 -3.37 -3.88 -9.59
N PRO A 414 -4.68 -3.86 -9.36
CA PRO A 414 -5.42 -2.63 -9.36
C PRO A 414 -4.96 -1.80 -8.15
N ILE A 415 -4.31 -0.69 -8.41
CA ILE A 415 -3.94 0.32 -7.41
C ILE A 415 -4.84 1.52 -7.69
N PRO A 416 -5.44 2.17 -6.70
CA PRO A 416 -6.20 3.40 -6.95
C PRO A 416 -5.38 4.36 -7.83
N ARG A 417 -6.04 4.96 -8.83
CA ARG A 417 -5.36 5.79 -9.86
C ARG A 417 -4.47 6.86 -9.25
N THR A 418 -4.96 7.48 -8.21
CA THR A 418 -4.27 8.53 -7.46
C THR A 418 -2.99 8.04 -6.80
N LEU A 419 -3.06 6.85 -6.20
CA LEU A 419 -1.92 6.22 -5.56
C LEU A 419 -0.92 5.71 -6.61
N ALA A 420 -1.39 5.22 -7.76
CA ALA A 420 -0.52 4.84 -8.87
C ALA A 420 0.29 6.01 -9.39
N LEU A 421 -0.32 7.19 -9.53
CA LEU A 421 0.37 8.43 -9.93
C LEU A 421 1.41 8.90 -8.90
N MET A 422 1.29 8.53 -7.63
CA MET A 422 2.28 8.84 -6.59
C MET A 422 3.42 7.84 -6.57
N ILE A 423 3.08 6.54 -6.58
CA ILE A 423 4.08 5.46 -6.52
C ILE A 423 4.94 5.45 -7.78
N TYR A 424 4.34 5.75 -8.90
CA TYR A 424 4.95 5.72 -10.22
C TYR A 424 5.02 7.12 -10.85
N GLY A 425 5.35 8.13 -10.05
CA GLY A 425 5.25 9.55 -10.39
C GLY A 425 5.90 9.99 -11.70
N ASP A 426 6.74 9.15 -12.28
CA ASP A 426 7.37 9.31 -13.60
C ASP A 426 6.62 8.61 -14.73
N LEU A 427 5.56 7.82 -14.45
CA LEU A 427 4.79 7.09 -15.45
C LEU A 427 3.46 7.80 -15.78
N ASP A 428 3.12 7.86 -17.06
CA ASP A 428 1.75 8.13 -17.50
C ASP A 428 0.88 6.90 -17.28
N VAL A 429 -0.36 7.06 -16.85
CA VAL A 429 -1.23 5.93 -16.49
C VAL A 429 -2.39 5.79 -17.45
N SER A 430 -2.54 4.61 -18.06
CA SER A 430 -3.74 4.19 -18.79
C SER A 430 -4.44 3.06 -18.04
N ILE A 431 -5.73 3.24 -17.75
CA ILE A 431 -6.52 2.29 -16.96
C ILE A 431 -7.44 1.47 -17.87
N LEU A 432 -7.38 0.14 -17.72
CA LEU A 432 -8.30 -0.80 -18.35
C LEU A 432 -9.38 -1.20 -17.34
N ASN A 433 -10.43 -0.42 -17.26
CA ASN A 433 -11.57 -0.62 -16.35
C ASN A 433 -12.74 -1.40 -16.98
N GLU A 434 -12.53 -2.00 -18.14
CA GLU A 434 -13.50 -2.82 -18.85
C GLU A 434 -12.93 -4.24 -19.04
N LEU A 435 -13.75 -5.25 -18.81
CA LEU A 435 -13.38 -6.64 -19.11
C LEU A 435 -13.76 -6.98 -20.54
N PRO A 436 -12.94 -7.81 -21.26
CA PRO A 436 -13.26 -8.29 -22.60
C PRO A 436 -14.60 -9.06 -22.63
N PRO A 437 -15.36 -8.96 -23.72
CA PRO A 437 -16.61 -9.70 -23.88
C PRO A 437 -16.37 -11.21 -23.79
N GLY A 438 -17.32 -11.93 -23.17
CA GLY A 438 -17.24 -13.37 -22.99
C GLY A 438 -16.61 -13.85 -21.67
N ARG A 439 -16.04 -12.97 -20.87
CA ARG A 439 -15.56 -13.33 -19.53
C ARG A 439 -16.72 -13.48 -18.57
N GLN A 440 -16.79 -14.63 -17.90
CA GLN A 440 -17.85 -14.91 -16.94
C GLN A 440 -17.52 -14.34 -15.55
N LYS A 441 -18.57 -13.90 -14.84
CA LYS A 441 -18.47 -13.49 -13.45
C LYS A 441 -18.11 -14.70 -12.59
N ILE A 442 -17.17 -14.52 -11.66
CA ILE A 442 -16.77 -15.55 -10.69
C ILE A 442 -17.68 -15.42 -9.47
N ASP A 443 -18.47 -16.45 -9.16
CA ASP A 443 -19.28 -16.47 -7.96
C ASP A 443 -18.38 -16.67 -6.74
N THR A 444 -18.40 -15.70 -5.82
CA THR A 444 -17.53 -15.70 -4.64
C THR A 444 -18.35 -15.90 -3.38
N PHE A 445 -17.97 -16.87 -2.55
CA PHE A 445 -18.64 -17.24 -1.31
C PHE A 445 -17.65 -17.18 -0.13
N ALA A 446 -18.08 -16.62 1.00
CA ALA A 446 -17.37 -16.67 2.26
C ALA A 446 -18.12 -17.58 3.23
N VAL A 447 -17.46 -18.62 3.72
CA VAL A 447 -18.08 -19.68 4.52
C VAL A 447 -17.16 -20.12 5.66
N PRO A 448 -17.72 -20.62 6.78
CA PRO A 448 -16.92 -21.22 7.84
C PRO A 448 -16.41 -22.63 7.46
N SER A 449 -15.40 -23.12 8.19
CA SER A 449 -14.79 -24.45 7.99
C SER A 449 -15.80 -25.61 8.10
N SER A 450 -16.88 -25.44 8.83
CA SER A 450 -17.98 -26.43 8.92
C SER A 450 -18.61 -26.81 7.57
N TYR A 451 -18.35 -26.01 6.51
CA TYR A 451 -18.82 -26.28 5.15
C TYR A 451 -17.86 -27.17 4.32
N HIS A 452 -16.71 -27.59 4.83
CA HIS A 452 -15.73 -28.41 4.08
C HIS A 452 -16.36 -29.63 3.39
N ALA A 453 -17.20 -30.38 4.09
CA ALA A 453 -17.85 -31.55 3.48
C ALA A 453 -18.64 -31.20 2.21
N ARG A 454 -19.36 -30.08 2.23
CA ARG A 454 -20.14 -29.58 1.09
C ARG A 454 -19.21 -29.04 -0.02
N ILE A 455 -18.13 -28.35 0.35
CA ILE A 455 -17.14 -27.82 -0.61
C ILE A 455 -16.45 -28.99 -1.33
N TYR A 456 -16.03 -30.01 -0.61
CA TYR A 456 -15.36 -31.18 -1.17
C TYR A 456 -16.29 -32.00 -2.09
N ALA A 457 -17.55 -32.14 -1.73
CA ALA A 457 -18.55 -32.74 -2.61
C ALA A 457 -18.73 -31.96 -3.89
N PHE A 458 -18.75 -30.62 -3.79
CA PHE A 458 -18.83 -29.73 -4.95
C PHE A 458 -17.58 -29.79 -5.83
N LEU A 459 -16.38 -29.81 -5.23
CA LEU A 459 -15.11 -29.97 -5.94
C LEU A 459 -15.12 -31.29 -6.73
N ARG A 460 -15.51 -32.39 -6.09
CA ARG A 460 -15.58 -33.71 -6.73
C ARG A 460 -16.52 -33.71 -7.93
N LYS A 461 -17.68 -33.02 -7.81
CA LYS A 461 -18.59 -32.84 -8.92
C LYS A 461 -17.95 -32.11 -10.10
N LEU A 462 -17.24 -30.99 -9.84
CA LEU A 462 -16.56 -30.24 -10.89
C LEU A 462 -15.45 -31.04 -11.57
N VAL A 463 -14.70 -31.85 -10.82
CA VAL A 463 -13.67 -32.72 -11.39
C VAL A 463 -14.30 -33.83 -12.23
N ALA A 464 -15.41 -34.39 -11.80
CA ALA A 464 -16.18 -35.38 -12.60
C ALA A 464 -16.73 -34.78 -13.91
N GLU A 465 -16.99 -33.45 -13.94
CA GLU A 465 -17.32 -32.71 -15.16
C GLU A 465 -16.08 -32.37 -16.02
N GLY A 466 -14.89 -32.87 -15.65
CA GLY A 466 -13.63 -32.62 -16.34
C GLY A 466 -13.01 -31.25 -16.03
N ARG A 467 -13.33 -30.62 -14.87
CA ARG A 467 -12.74 -29.35 -14.44
C ARG A 467 -11.61 -29.58 -13.46
N GLN A 468 -10.82 -28.53 -13.27
CA GLN A 468 -9.71 -28.52 -12.34
C GLN A 468 -9.94 -27.51 -11.21
N ALA A 469 -9.26 -27.69 -10.08
CA ALA A 469 -9.39 -26.84 -8.92
C ALA A 469 -8.04 -26.43 -8.34
N TYR A 470 -8.02 -25.22 -7.77
CA TYR A 470 -6.96 -24.76 -6.90
C TYR A 470 -7.42 -24.81 -5.44
N ILE A 471 -6.54 -25.22 -4.54
CA ILE A 471 -6.69 -25.06 -3.08
C ILE A 471 -5.48 -24.28 -2.60
N VAL A 472 -5.73 -23.12 -1.97
CA VAL A 472 -4.67 -22.23 -1.48
C VAL A 472 -4.69 -22.21 0.04
N CYS A 473 -3.53 -22.49 0.64
CA CYS A 473 -3.32 -22.44 2.08
C CYS A 473 -2.45 -21.21 2.44
N PRO A 474 -2.66 -20.56 3.59
CA PRO A 474 -1.79 -19.48 4.04
C PRO A 474 -0.39 -19.98 4.35
N MET A 475 0.59 -19.09 4.26
CA MET A 475 1.91 -19.29 4.83
C MET A 475 1.80 -19.30 6.35
N VAL A 476 2.44 -20.25 7.04
CA VAL A 476 2.50 -20.26 8.50
C VAL A 476 3.34 -19.07 8.97
N SER A 477 2.85 -18.30 9.94
CA SER A 477 3.53 -17.10 10.43
C SER A 477 4.86 -17.41 11.14
N GLU A 478 5.80 -16.46 11.10
CA GLU A 478 7.17 -16.59 11.65
C GLU A 478 7.25 -16.80 13.18
N ASN A 479 6.15 -16.68 13.91
CA ASN A 479 6.13 -16.67 15.39
C ASN A 479 5.73 -17.99 16.06
N ASP A 480 5.42 -19.02 15.28
CA ASP A 480 5.10 -20.33 15.85
C ASP A 480 6.27 -21.31 15.62
N GLU A 481 6.66 -22.04 16.64
CA GLU A 481 7.57 -23.18 16.60
C GLU A 481 7.02 -24.35 15.73
N LEU A 482 6.20 -24.03 14.70
CA LEU A 482 5.45 -24.95 13.87
C LEU A 482 6.18 -25.30 12.56
N PRO A 483 5.83 -26.44 11.95
CA PRO A 483 6.61 -27.04 10.89
C PRO A 483 6.70 -26.17 9.64
N ASP A 484 7.89 -26.19 9.05
CA ASP A 484 8.26 -25.65 7.75
C ASP A 484 7.07 -25.63 6.75
N GLU A 485 6.77 -24.48 6.08
CA GLU A 485 5.75 -24.30 5.03
C GLU A 485 5.62 -25.48 4.07
N ARG A 486 6.77 -26.07 3.71
CA ARG A 486 6.89 -27.28 2.90
C ARG A 486 6.12 -28.44 3.50
N LYS A 487 6.24 -28.65 4.82
CA LYS A 487 5.57 -29.75 5.51
C LYS A 487 4.07 -29.53 5.60
N ALA A 488 3.62 -28.28 5.80
CA ALA A 488 2.21 -27.96 5.94
C ALA A 488 1.41 -28.20 4.64
N VAL A 489 1.86 -27.64 3.50
CA VAL A 489 1.18 -27.82 2.21
C VAL A 489 1.28 -29.26 1.70
N THR A 490 2.44 -29.90 1.86
CA THR A 490 2.64 -31.29 1.46
C THR A 490 1.78 -32.22 2.32
N ALA A 491 1.78 -32.05 3.64
CA ALA A 491 0.95 -32.87 4.54
C ALA A 491 -0.55 -32.66 4.27
N TYR A 492 -0.97 -31.43 3.98
CA TYR A 492 -2.37 -31.17 3.63
C TYR A 492 -2.76 -31.81 2.28
N ALA A 493 -1.89 -31.72 1.28
CA ALA A 493 -2.11 -32.40 0.00
C ALA A 493 -2.16 -33.93 0.16
N GLU A 494 -1.29 -34.51 1.01
CA GLU A 494 -1.30 -35.94 1.33
C GLU A 494 -2.57 -36.36 2.09
N MET A 495 -3.00 -35.56 3.06
CA MET A 495 -4.25 -35.81 3.76
C MET A 495 -5.44 -35.79 2.82
N LEU A 496 -5.54 -34.75 1.96
CA LEU A 496 -6.58 -34.68 0.94
C LEU A 496 -6.54 -35.88 -0.02
N GLN A 497 -5.35 -36.31 -0.45
CA GLN A 497 -5.19 -37.47 -1.34
C GLN A 497 -5.61 -38.79 -0.67
N LYS A 498 -5.28 -38.97 0.63
CA LYS A 498 -5.52 -40.25 1.34
C LYS A 498 -6.93 -40.34 1.91
N GLU A 499 -7.43 -39.27 2.51
CA GLU A 499 -8.64 -39.28 3.32
C GLU A 499 -9.86 -38.71 2.62
N VAL A 500 -9.65 -37.71 1.73
CA VAL A 500 -10.78 -36.96 1.11
C VAL A 500 -10.98 -37.34 -0.36
N PHE A 501 -9.92 -37.39 -1.15
CA PHE A 501 -9.97 -37.58 -2.59
C PHE A 501 -9.00 -38.68 -3.08
N PRO A 502 -9.17 -39.95 -2.67
CA PRO A 502 -8.26 -41.03 -3.06
C PRO A 502 -8.26 -41.32 -4.57
N ASP A 503 -9.30 -40.89 -5.26
CA ASP A 503 -9.58 -41.09 -6.68
C ASP A 503 -9.09 -39.93 -7.58
N LEU A 504 -8.67 -38.78 -6.99
CA LEU A 504 -8.23 -37.60 -7.75
C LEU A 504 -6.70 -37.47 -7.78
N ARG A 505 -6.17 -36.84 -8.82
CA ARG A 505 -4.75 -36.55 -8.96
C ARG A 505 -4.42 -35.21 -8.31
N ILE A 506 -3.81 -35.23 -7.13
CA ILE A 506 -3.48 -34.05 -6.33
C ILE A 506 -1.97 -33.82 -6.37
N ALA A 507 -1.55 -32.58 -6.54
CA ALA A 507 -0.15 -32.21 -6.44
C ALA A 507 0.06 -30.96 -5.57
N PRO A 508 1.09 -30.92 -4.72
CA PRO A 508 1.47 -29.74 -3.97
C PRO A 508 2.41 -28.82 -4.78
N ILE A 509 2.29 -27.48 -4.55
CA ILE A 509 3.27 -26.51 -5.02
C ILE A 509 3.53 -25.45 -3.95
N HIS A 510 4.79 -25.14 -3.64
CA HIS A 510 5.14 -24.18 -2.60
C HIS A 510 6.42 -23.39 -2.91
N GLY A 511 6.67 -22.31 -2.15
CA GLY A 511 7.76 -21.34 -2.38
C GLY A 511 9.16 -21.97 -2.44
N LYS A 512 9.43 -22.95 -1.59
CA LYS A 512 10.75 -23.59 -1.45
C LYS A 512 11.09 -24.65 -2.52
N MET A 513 10.17 -24.99 -3.42
CA MET A 513 10.49 -25.86 -4.57
C MET A 513 11.46 -25.15 -5.53
N LYS A 514 12.34 -25.93 -6.17
CA LYS A 514 13.22 -25.40 -7.22
C LYS A 514 12.38 -24.89 -8.42
N PRO A 515 12.82 -23.84 -9.11
CA PRO A 515 12.08 -23.29 -10.25
C PRO A 515 11.65 -24.33 -11.28
N LYS A 516 12.56 -25.24 -11.66
CA LYS A 516 12.26 -26.33 -12.60
C LYS A 516 11.17 -27.30 -12.13
N GLU A 517 11.11 -27.58 -10.82
CA GLU A 517 10.09 -28.45 -10.22
C GLU A 517 8.72 -27.75 -10.25
N LYS A 518 8.68 -26.46 -9.89
CA LYS A 518 7.46 -25.64 -9.99
C LYS A 518 6.92 -25.62 -11.41
N ASP A 519 7.81 -25.39 -12.37
CA ASP A 519 7.46 -25.34 -13.80
C ASP A 519 6.91 -26.69 -14.27
N ALA A 520 7.50 -27.81 -13.83
CA ALA A 520 7.02 -29.14 -14.19
C ALA A 520 5.60 -29.41 -13.65
N VAL A 521 5.35 -29.08 -12.37
CA VAL A 521 4.01 -29.25 -11.76
C VAL A 521 2.98 -28.35 -12.45
N MET A 522 3.32 -27.10 -12.75
CA MET A 522 2.41 -26.19 -13.43
C MET A 522 2.10 -26.62 -14.87
N ARG A 523 3.09 -27.15 -15.59
CA ARG A 523 2.87 -27.72 -16.94
C ARG A 523 1.96 -28.95 -16.89
N ALA A 524 2.17 -29.86 -15.93
CA ALA A 524 1.31 -31.02 -15.72
C ALA A 524 -0.13 -30.61 -15.36
N PHE A 525 -0.30 -29.59 -14.53
CA PHE A 525 -1.62 -29.05 -14.23
C PHE A 525 -2.28 -28.40 -15.46
N ALA A 526 -1.54 -27.62 -16.24
CA ALA A 526 -2.05 -27.03 -17.47
C ALA A 526 -2.39 -28.09 -18.55
N ALA A 527 -1.67 -29.23 -18.58
CA ALA A 527 -1.94 -30.38 -19.46
C ALA A 527 -3.07 -31.27 -18.94
N HIS A 528 -3.74 -30.94 -17.83
CA HIS A 528 -4.79 -31.73 -17.20
C HIS A 528 -4.31 -33.13 -16.71
N GLU A 529 -3.05 -33.25 -16.37
CA GLU A 529 -2.50 -34.44 -15.69
C GLU A 529 -2.73 -34.42 -14.17
N ILE A 530 -3.08 -33.26 -13.63
CA ILE A 530 -3.41 -33.00 -12.22
C ILE A 530 -4.81 -32.41 -12.16
N ASP A 531 -5.68 -32.91 -11.27
CA ASP A 531 -7.06 -32.46 -11.08
C ASP A 531 -7.14 -31.33 -10.04
N VAL A 532 -6.36 -31.44 -8.97
CA VAL A 532 -6.35 -30.47 -7.86
C VAL A 532 -4.92 -30.05 -7.56
N LEU A 533 -4.67 -28.75 -7.60
CA LEU A 533 -3.38 -28.16 -7.24
C LEU A 533 -3.48 -27.49 -5.85
N VAL A 534 -2.76 -28.02 -4.86
CA VAL A 534 -2.66 -27.49 -3.50
C VAL A 534 -1.44 -26.58 -3.40
N SER A 535 -1.62 -25.32 -3.03
CA SER A 535 -0.56 -24.30 -3.11
C SER A 535 -0.52 -23.37 -1.91
N THR A 536 0.62 -22.71 -1.73
CA THR A 536 0.73 -21.43 -1.02
C THR A 536 0.42 -20.27 -1.97
N THR A 537 0.76 -19.03 -1.58
CA THR A 537 0.65 -17.81 -2.40
C THR A 537 1.43 -17.84 -3.73
N VAL A 538 2.24 -18.86 -3.97
CA VAL A 538 3.07 -19.00 -5.20
C VAL A 538 2.26 -18.99 -6.49
N ILE A 539 0.96 -19.34 -6.45
CA ILE A 539 0.06 -19.28 -7.61
C ILE A 539 -0.31 -17.84 -8.02
N GLU A 540 0.02 -16.82 -7.22
CA GLU A 540 -0.19 -15.41 -7.62
C GLU A 540 0.47 -15.08 -8.97
N VAL A 541 1.45 -15.89 -9.42
CA VAL A 541 2.19 -15.67 -10.65
C VAL A 541 1.66 -16.56 -11.79
N GLY A 542 0.96 -15.99 -12.65
CA GLY A 542 0.93 -15.94 -14.10
C GLY A 542 0.49 -17.11 -14.96
N VAL A 543 0.36 -18.35 -14.54
CA VAL A 543 -0.05 -19.42 -15.47
C VAL A 543 -1.56 -19.42 -15.69
N ASP A 544 -1.94 -19.32 -16.96
CA ASP A 544 -3.33 -19.38 -17.38
C ASP A 544 -3.78 -20.83 -17.57
N VAL A 545 -4.72 -21.28 -16.74
CA VAL A 545 -5.34 -22.60 -16.85
C VAL A 545 -6.86 -22.43 -17.06
N PRO A 546 -7.31 -22.33 -18.33
CA PRO A 546 -8.72 -22.05 -18.66
C PRO A 546 -9.70 -23.07 -18.10
N ASN A 547 -9.25 -24.31 -17.86
CA ASN A 547 -10.06 -25.40 -17.34
C ASN A 547 -10.26 -25.34 -15.80
N ALA A 548 -9.51 -24.52 -15.07
CA ALA A 548 -9.65 -24.37 -13.62
C ALA A 548 -10.93 -23.57 -13.29
N ALA A 549 -11.90 -24.23 -12.67
CA ALA A 549 -13.22 -23.68 -12.39
C ALA A 549 -13.47 -23.37 -10.90
N LEU A 550 -12.64 -23.87 -9.99
CA LEU A 550 -12.76 -23.63 -8.55
C LEU A 550 -11.45 -23.10 -7.97
N MET A 551 -11.57 -22.01 -7.19
CA MET A 551 -10.54 -21.52 -6.29
C MET A 551 -11.04 -21.66 -4.85
N LEU A 552 -10.44 -22.53 -4.06
CA LEU A 552 -10.69 -22.68 -2.64
C LEU A 552 -9.53 -22.04 -1.87
N ILE A 553 -9.83 -21.11 -0.96
CA ILE A 553 -8.83 -20.42 -0.15
C ILE A 553 -9.11 -20.72 1.32
N GLU A 554 -8.19 -21.42 1.96
CA GLU A 554 -8.24 -21.78 3.38
C GLU A 554 -7.72 -20.62 4.23
N ASN A 555 -8.32 -20.40 5.41
CA ASN A 555 -7.98 -19.32 6.34
C ASN A 555 -7.84 -17.97 5.63
N ALA A 556 -8.89 -17.59 4.90
CA ALA A 556 -8.90 -16.42 4.02
C ALA A 556 -8.57 -15.10 4.75
N GLU A 557 -8.73 -15.06 6.09
CA GLU A 557 -8.33 -13.95 6.95
C GLU A 557 -6.83 -13.65 6.94
N CYS A 558 -6.00 -14.64 6.61
CA CYS A 558 -4.54 -14.47 6.54
C CYS A 558 -4.08 -13.74 5.28
N PHE A 559 -4.95 -13.54 4.30
CA PHE A 559 -4.61 -12.91 3.01
C PHE A 559 -5.12 -11.48 2.94
N GLY A 560 -4.39 -10.61 2.26
CA GLY A 560 -4.86 -9.29 1.89
C GLY A 560 -5.97 -9.31 0.83
N LEU A 561 -6.81 -8.26 0.80
CA LEU A 561 -7.87 -8.16 -0.22
C LEU A 561 -7.31 -8.19 -1.64
N SER A 562 -6.21 -7.49 -1.89
CA SER A 562 -5.52 -7.50 -3.18
C SER A 562 -5.01 -8.89 -3.56
N GLN A 563 -4.48 -9.68 -2.60
CA GLN A 563 -4.05 -11.06 -2.83
C GLN A 563 -5.24 -11.98 -3.11
N LEU A 564 -6.31 -11.88 -2.31
CA LEU A 564 -7.55 -12.64 -2.55
C LEU A 564 -8.12 -12.36 -3.94
N HIS A 565 -8.08 -11.10 -4.37
CA HIS A 565 -8.52 -10.70 -5.70
C HIS A 565 -7.65 -11.31 -6.81
N GLN A 566 -6.32 -11.29 -6.67
CA GLN A 566 -5.40 -11.91 -7.63
C GLN A 566 -5.60 -13.43 -7.71
N LEU A 567 -5.75 -14.11 -6.57
CA LEU A 567 -6.05 -15.54 -6.50
C LEU A 567 -7.38 -15.86 -7.16
N ARG A 568 -8.46 -15.10 -6.86
CA ARG A 568 -9.75 -15.22 -7.53
C ARG A 568 -9.62 -15.10 -9.04
N GLY A 569 -8.80 -14.18 -9.52
CA GLY A 569 -8.55 -13.96 -10.95
C GLY A 569 -7.83 -15.11 -11.68
N ARG A 570 -7.35 -16.15 -10.97
CA ARG A 570 -6.74 -17.36 -11.56
C ARG A 570 -7.76 -18.32 -12.13
N VAL A 571 -9.02 -18.21 -11.74
CA VAL A 571 -10.16 -18.93 -12.34
C VAL A 571 -11.00 -17.98 -13.19
N GLY A 572 -12.00 -18.50 -13.91
CA GLY A 572 -12.88 -17.67 -14.77
C GLY A 572 -12.23 -17.23 -16.10
N ARG A 573 -11.23 -17.96 -16.59
CA ARG A 573 -10.54 -17.68 -17.85
C ARG A 573 -11.04 -18.53 -19.02
N GLY A 574 -11.85 -19.54 -18.71
CA GLY A 574 -12.50 -20.40 -19.69
C GLY A 574 -13.95 -20.00 -19.97
N ARG A 575 -14.64 -20.83 -20.75
CA ARG A 575 -16.08 -20.67 -21.08
C ARG A 575 -17.01 -21.17 -19.96
N HIS A 576 -16.45 -21.80 -18.95
CA HIS A 576 -17.22 -22.44 -17.87
C HIS A 576 -17.39 -21.51 -16.68
N LYS A 577 -18.52 -21.67 -16.00
CA LYS A 577 -18.80 -20.95 -14.76
C LYS A 577 -17.74 -21.30 -13.71
N SER A 578 -17.23 -20.30 -13.04
CA SER A 578 -16.15 -20.45 -12.06
C SER A 578 -16.54 -19.90 -10.69
N TYR A 579 -15.93 -20.47 -9.67
CA TYR A 579 -16.27 -20.25 -8.28
C TYR A 579 -15.03 -19.94 -7.46
N CYS A 580 -15.18 -19.05 -6.49
CA CYS A 580 -14.19 -18.77 -5.47
C CYS A 580 -14.80 -18.95 -4.09
N VAL A 581 -14.25 -19.84 -3.28
CA VAL A 581 -14.71 -20.12 -1.94
C VAL A 581 -13.65 -19.69 -0.94
N LEU A 582 -14.00 -18.75 -0.06
CA LEU A 582 -13.17 -18.22 1.00
C LEU A 582 -13.57 -18.86 2.32
N VAL A 583 -12.71 -19.66 2.91
CA VAL A 583 -12.98 -20.32 4.20
C VAL A 583 -12.35 -19.50 5.31
N SER A 584 -13.15 -19.15 6.33
CA SER A 584 -12.66 -18.42 7.51
C SER A 584 -13.55 -18.68 8.72
N ASP A 585 -12.94 -18.98 9.85
CA ASP A 585 -13.60 -19.12 11.15
C ASP A 585 -13.44 -17.88 12.03
N ASN A 586 -12.71 -16.87 11.57
CA ASN A 586 -12.51 -15.62 12.29
C ASN A 586 -13.80 -14.77 12.28
N LYS A 587 -14.39 -14.59 13.47
CA LYS A 587 -15.66 -13.86 13.68
C LYS A 587 -15.49 -12.35 13.88
N GLY A 588 -14.26 -11.82 13.83
CA GLY A 588 -13.98 -10.38 13.98
C GLY A 588 -14.70 -9.53 12.92
N GLU A 589 -15.19 -8.36 13.31
CA GLU A 589 -15.98 -7.49 12.40
C GLU A 589 -15.14 -7.01 11.20
N GLU A 590 -13.88 -6.73 11.39
CA GLU A 590 -12.96 -6.34 10.31
C GLU A 590 -12.85 -7.46 9.25
N ASN A 591 -12.68 -8.71 9.71
CA ASN A 591 -12.61 -9.85 8.80
C ASN A 591 -13.94 -10.06 8.04
N LYS A 592 -15.08 -9.95 8.73
CA LYS A 592 -16.40 -10.03 8.07
C LYS A 592 -16.56 -8.96 7.00
N GLN A 593 -16.15 -7.72 7.29
CA GLN A 593 -16.20 -6.63 6.32
C GLN A 593 -15.32 -6.92 5.11
N ARG A 594 -14.08 -7.40 5.31
CA ARG A 594 -13.15 -7.78 4.22
C ARG A 594 -13.73 -8.86 3.32
N LEU A 595 -14.24 -9.95 3.91
CA LEU A 595 -14.82 -11.05 3.14
C LEU A 595 -16.12 -10.65 2.45
N LYS A 596 -16.91 -9.74 3.05
CA LYS A 596 -18.09 -9.15 2.43
C LYS A 596 -17.74 -8.35 1.18
N VAL A 597 -16.69 -7.54 1.22
CA VAL A 597 -16.17 -6.79 0.05
C VAL A 597 -15.84 -7.76 -1.08
N MET A 598 -15.08 -8.82 -0.80
CA MET A 598 -14.71 -9.84 -1.80
C MET A 598 -15.89 -10.55 -2.44
N SER A 599 -16.96 -10.78 -1.67
CA SER A 599 -18.18 -11.46 -2.18
C SER A 599 -19.15 -10.52 -2.89
N SER A 600 -19.12 -9.21 -2.59
CA SER A 600 -20.07 -8.23 -3.15
C SER A 600 -19.64 -7.64 -4.49
N THR A 601 -18.32 -7.50 -4.73
CA THR A 601 -17.80 -6.90 -5.96
C THR A 601 -16.74 -7.77 -6.65
N SER A 602 -16.73 -7.69 -7.99
CA SER A 602 -15.67 -8.26 -8.83
C SER A 602 -14.70 -7.20 -9.35
N ASP A 603 -14.99 -5.91 -9.10
CA ASP A 603 -14.13 -4.80 -9.54
C ASP A 603 -12.87 -4.72 -8.66
N GLY A 604 -11.71 -4.96 -9.29
CA GLY A 604 -10.42 -4.92 -8.61
C GLY A 604 -10.04 -3.54 -8.09
N PHE A 605 -10.46 -2.46 -8.75
CA PHE A 605 -10.19 -1.10 -8.29
C PHE A 605 -10.99 -0.77 -7.03
N ALA A 606 -12.28 -1.15 -6.99
CA ALA A 606 -13.10 -0.98 -5.79
C ALA A 606 -12.56 -1.81 -4.60
N ILE A 607 -12.07 -3.03 -4.87
CA ILE A 607 -11.43 -3.86 -3.83
C ILE A 607 -10.15 -3.22 -3.32
N ALA A 608 -9.33 -2.64 -4.20
CA ALA A 608 -8.09 -1.98 -3.80
C ALA A 608 -8.33 -0.69 -3.00
N GLU A 609 -9.40 0.07 -3.31
CA GLU A 609 -9.81 1.22 -2.51
C GLU A 609 -10.26 0.80 -1.11
N GLU A 610 -11.00 -0.28 -0.99
CA GLU A 610 -11.41 -0.81 0.32
C GLU A 610 -10.23 -1.42 1.09
N ASP A 611 -9.29 -2.11 0.42
CA ASP A 611 -8.05 -2.61 1.04
C ASP A 611 -7.22 -1.46 1.64
N LEU A 612 -7.11 -0.35 0.89
CA LEU A 612 -6.43 0.87 1.36
C LEU A 612 -7.10 1.48 2.59
N LYS A 613 -8.44 1.55 2.60
CA LYS A 613 -9.21 2.07 3.75
C LYS A 613 -9.04 1.22 5.01
N LEU A 614 -9.01 -0.11 4.85
CA LEU A 614 -8.95 -1.05 5.97
C LEU A 614 -7.54 -1.19 6.57
N ARG A 615 -6.50 -1.17 5.74
CA ARG A 615 -5.10 -1.37 6.19
C ARG A 615 -4.36 -0.09 6.50
N GLY A 616 -4.80 1.03 5.93
CA GLY A 616 -4.00 2.25 5.91
C GLY A 616 -2.84 2.19 4.91
N PRO A 617 -2.21 3.34 4.61
CA PRO A 617 -1.14 3.45 3.59
C PRO A 617 0.17 2.79 4.01
N GLY A 618 0.44 2.62 5.32
CA GLY A 618 1.72 2.12 5.84
C GLY A 618 2.09 0.72 5.34
N ASP A 619 1.14 -0.19 5.29
CA ASP A 619 1.36 -1.56 4.81
C ASP A 619 1.40 -1.65 3.28
N PHE A 620 0.80 -0.68 2.56
CA PHE A 620 0.76 -0.66 1.10
C PHE A 620 2.12 -0.28 0.50
N PHE A 621 2.87 0.59 1.19
CA PHE A 621 4.19 1.03 0.75
C PHE A 621 5.31 0.04 1.12
N GLY A 622 5.07 -0.93 1.99
CA GLY A 622 6.02 -1.94 2.43
C GLY A 622 7.36 -1.36 2.88
N SER A 623 8.06 -2.00 3.80
CA SER A 623 9.37 -1.56 4.29
C SER A 623 10.49 -1.52 3.24
N ARG A 624 10.21 -1.75 1.94
CA ARG A 624 11.20 -1.91 0.86
C ARG A 624 10.95 -1.08 -0.41
N GLN A 625 9.89 -0.26 -0.51
CA GLN A 625 9.80 0.69 -1.62
C GLN A 625 10.47 2.01 -1.22
N HIS A 626 11.79 2.02 -1.32
CA HIS A 626 12.63 3.20 -1.14
C HIS A 626 12.35 4.19 -2.27
N GLY A 627 11.99 5.41 -1.94
CA GLY A 627 11.90 6.51 -2.90
C GLY A 627 10.86 7.58 -2.62
N LEU A 628 9.77 7.30 -1.90
CA LEU A 628 8.82 8.35 -1.54
C LEU A 628 9.10 8.91 -0.14
N PRO A 629 8.96 10.24 0.05
CA PRO A 629 9.06 10.85 1.38
C PRO A 629 8.01 10.28 2.33
N SER A 630 8.37 10.06 3.59
CA SER A 630 7.42 9.66 4.62
C SER A 630 6.42 10.79 4.90
N LEU A 631 5.13 10.55 4.72
CA LEU A 631 4.06 11.45 5.10
C LEU A 631 3.89 11.43 6.64
N ARG A 632 3.73 12.61 7.23
CA ARG A 632 3.63 12.79 8.68
C ARG A 632 2.21 13.08 9.16
N VAL A 633 1.43 13.80 8.34
CA VAL A 633 0.06 14.23 8.62
C VAL A 633 -0.92 13.69 7.60
N ALA A 634 -0.55 13.68 6.32
CA ALA A 634 -1.41 13.17 5.27
C ALA A 634 -1.57 11.65 5.36
N ASP A 635 -2.81 11.21 5.25
CA ASP A 635 -3.19 9.80 5.23
C ASP A 635 -3.84 9.47 3.90
N LEU A 636 -3.14 8.73 3.06
CA LEU A 636 -3.59 8.39 1.72
C LEU A 636 -4.85 7.51 1.68
N SER A 637 -5.22 6.89 2.80
CA SER A 637 -6.47 6.14 2.91
C SER A 637 -7.71 7.05 2.98
N CYS A 638 -7.56 8.24 3.56
CA CYS A 638 -8.63 9.19 3.81
C CYS A 638 -8.55 10.44 2.93
N ASP A 639 -7.33 10.84 2.52
CA ASP A 639 -7.06 12.13 1.88
C ASP A 639 -7.02 12.06 0.32
N LEU A 640 -7.70 11.08 -0.30
CA LEU A 640 -7.69 10.90 -1.77
C LEU A 640 -8.23 12.12 -2.52
N SER A 641 -9.27 12.79 -2.00
CA SER A 641 -9.79 14.03 -2.59
C SER A 641 -8.76 15.16 -2.53
N LEU A 642 -8.08 15.28 -1.39
CA LEU A 642 -7.02 16.26 -1.15
C LEU A 642 -5.84 16.04 -2.11
N LEU A 643 -5.51 14.79 -2.41
CA LEU A 643 -4.49 14.44 -3.38
C LEU A 643 -4.84 14.93 -4.79
N HIS A 644 -6.10 14.80 -5.23
CA HIS A 644 -6.53 15.36 -6.51
C HIS A 644 -6.44 16.90 -6.55
N GLU A 645 -6.84 17.54 -5.47
CA GLU A 645 -6.73 19.00 -5.33
C GLU A 645 -5.27 19.44 -5.46
N THR A 646 -4.34 18.77 -4.76
CA THR A 646 -2.92 19.10 -4.78
C THR A 646 -2.26 18.85 -6.14
N GLN A 647 -2.64 17.78 -6.85
CA GLN A 647 -2.16 17.53 -8.21
C GLN A 647 -2.63 18.61 -9.20
N SER A 648 -3.89 19.07 -9.06
CA SER A 648 -4.43 20.15 -9.86
C SER A 648 -3.70 21.46 -9.57
N ALA A 649 -3.56 21.81 -8.29
CA ALA A 649 -2.85 23.02 -7.85
C ALA A 649 -1.39 23.02 -8.33
N ALA A 650 -0.66 21.89 -8.20
CA ALA A 650 0.70 21.77 -8.69
C ALA A 650 0.80 21.93 -10.21
N GLY A 651 -0.18 21.39 -10.95
CA GLY A 651 -0.24 21.57 -12.40
C GLY A 651 -0.45 23.02 -12.82
N GLN A 652 -1.38 23.72 -12.16
CA GLN A 652 -1.65 25.12 -12.42
C GLN A 652 -0.45 26.01 -12.08
N LEU A 653 0.19 25.76 -10.94
CA LEU A 653 1.37 26.52 -10.53
C LEU A 653 2.53 26.36 -11.52
N LEU A 654 2.86 25.12 -11.91
CA LEU A 654 3.95 24.85 -12.85
C LEU A 654 3.65 25.34 -14.27
N ALA A 655 2.37 25.39 -14.68
CA ALA A 655 1.99 26.01 -15.94
C ALA A 655 2.28 27.52 -15.95
N ALA A 656 2.13 28.20 -14.81
CA ALA A 656 2.40 29.63 -14.66
C ALA A 656 3.88 29.93 -14.33
N ASP A 657 4.56 29.06 -13.55
CA ASP A 657 5.96 29.23 -13.14
C ASP A 657 6.68 27.86 -13.19
N PRO A 658 7.11 27.39 -14.38
CA PRO A 658 7.68 26.06 -14.58
C PRO A 658 8.93 25.77 -13.73
N ALA A 659 9.72 26.78 -13.41
CA ALA A 659 10.96 26.64 -12.65
C ALA A 659 10.86 27.09 -11.19
N LEU A 660 9.65 27.41 -10.73
CA LEU A 660 9.37 27.97 -9.39
C LEU A 660 10.26 29.18 -9.05
N LYS A 661 10.53 30.05 -10.05
CA LYS A 661 11.40 31.23 -9.87
C LYS A 661 10.76 32.28 -8.96
N ASN A 662 9.45 32.42 -9.04
CA ASN A 662 8.68 33.35 -8.22
C ASN A 662 8.39 32.81 -6.79
N HIS A 663 8.73 31.53 -6.53
CA HIS A 663 8.45 30.84 -5.27
C HIS A 663 9.71 30.16 -4.70
N PRO A 664 10.75 30.93 -4.32
CA PRO A 664 12.06 30.35 -3.96
C PRO A 664 12.02 29.47 -2.70
N LEU A 665 11.18 29.82 -1.71
CA LEU A 665 11.01 29.00 -0.48
C LEU A 665 10.37 27.65 -0.81
N LEU A 666 9.34 27.65 -1.65
CA LEU A 666 8.68 26.44 -2.10
C LEU A 666 9.65 25.56 -2.90
N LYS A 667 10.42 26.17 -3.81
CA LYS A 667 11.46 25.47 -4.59
C LYS A 667 12.48 24.80 -3.70
N ALA A 668 13.07 25.53 -2.75
CA ALA A 668 14.05 24.99 -1.82
C ALA A 668 13.46 23.83 -0.98
N ARG A 669 12.18 23.92 -0.60
CA ARG A 669 11.53 22.86 0.16
C ARG A 669 11.29 21.59 -0.66
N VAL A 670 10.92 21.75 -1.93
CA VAL A 670 10.77 20.61 -2.87
C VAL A 670 12.12 19.95 -3.13
N GLU A 671 13.18 20.75 -3.40
CA GLU A 671 14.52 20.24 -3.61
C GLU A 671 15.04 19.46 -2.39
N LEU A 672 14.91 20.00 -1.18
CA LEU A 672 15.28 19.32 0.05
C LEU A 672 14.55 17.98 0.25
N LEU A 673 13.24 17.95 -0.07
CA LEU A 673 12.41 16.76 0.07
C LEU A 673 12.90 15.62 -0.83
N PHE A 674 13.38 15.93 -2.04
CA PHE A 674 13.81 14.95 -3.04
C PHE A 674 15.31 14.68 -2.99
N GLU A 675 16.15 15.62 -2.57
CA GLU A 675 17.60 15.38 -2.34
C GLU A 675 17.85 14.43 -1.18
N LEU A 676 17.11 14.58 -0.08
CA LEU A 676 17.19 13.65 1.06
C LEU A 676 16.76 12.21 0.71
N ASN A 677 16.02 12.02 -0.39
CA ASN A 677 15.56 10.72 -0.86
C ASN A 677 16.31 10.26 -2.14
N ALA A 678 17.21 11.07 -2.70
CA ALA A 678 17.98 10.69 -3.90
C ALA A 678 18.89 9.47 -3.63
N ASP A 679 19.46 9.34 -2.43
CA ASP A 679 20.22 8.16 -1.99
C ASP A 679 19.34 6.90 -1.84
N ALA A 680 18.00 7.06 -1.77
CA ALA A 680 17.04 5.97 -1.70
C ALA A 680 16.40 5.67 -3.06
N MET A 681 16.62 6.52 -4.08
CA MET A 681 16.11 6.36 -5.45
C MET A 681 17.17 5.81 -6.42
N ASN A 682 18.46 5.74 -5.98
CA ASN A 682 19.57 5.08 -6.69
C ASN A 682 19.70 3.63 -6.12
#